data_aaf641937592b5600fad3181bec308b4
#
_entry.id   aaf641937592b5600fad3181bec308b4
#
_cell.length_a   1.000
_cell.length_b   1.000
_cell.length_c   1.000
_cell.angle_alpha   90.00
_cell.angle_beta   90.00
_cell.angle_gamma   90.00
#
_symmetry.space_group_name_H-M   'P 1'
#
loop_
_entity.id
_entity.type
_entity.pdbx_description
1 polymer ?
#
loop_
_entity_poly.entity_id
_entity_poly.type
_entity_poly.pdbx_seq_one_letter_code
_entity_poly.pdbx_strand_id
1 'polypeptide(L)'
;MTVQFNIEYKAMFGEQIVVNIQTEEGELKLPLETTDGERWACDWCVESPEKSYTYYYSVEREGKAVKTEWLMIKHQLDVNAKKAAVYTLYDHWKAMPEDAYLYSSAFTDCINHQVPQEMKPETGSKIVRLIVRAPQLRDGERLGVLGADKALGAWDVQKILPMTQHTYNEWVADIDATHLEGSHLEFKFVAFRNTKNDLLWETSMNRTVDLPEMKAGELVSYELDQAFFALYNRKLAGTQVPVFSLRTRKGAGIGDFGDLKTMIDFVASTGQKVLQLLPINDTTITHTWTDSYPYSCISVFAIHPQYADLHALPELKDAKARAEAEKTRAELNALDKIDYEKVNDFKINYLRQIFNQEGEKMMKTAEYKAFFQDTELWLVPYAQYSYLRDKNGTADFNQWPDHQVWDEAERKALADPKTAAYKNVAFFYFVQFVLDRQMQEAHEHAKAKGVILKGDIPIGVNRNGCDVWTEPKYFNLNGQAGAPPDDFSANGQNWGFPTYNWFEMLKDGCQWWNRRFKNMARYFDAYRIDHVLGFFRIWEIPVHSVHGLLGQFAPALAMSREEIESYGLHFQEDRFIRPFITDWVLDRVFHERAGEVKEKYLDRLDDERYQMKPEVDTQRKVEALFADVTDEKELWLRDGLYALISDVLFVRDHTNPGVFHPRISAQLDFIYESLYDNDKAAFNRLYNDYFYRRNNQFWYQEAMKKLPKLVQATRMLVCAEDLGMVPDCVPWVMDELKILSLELQSMPKDPSVKFGHLSRNPYRSVCTISSHDMPTLRMWWDENIQRTQEYYNTMLYRQGPAPHPLPGWLASDIISRHLTSPSMLCILSIQDWLATDEALRLPDANAERINIPANPKHYWRYRMHLNIEDLAADKRFVQNITEMISQSGRV
;
A
#
# COMPACT_ATOMS: atom_id res chain seq x y z
N MET A 1 -30.20 -5.11 32.23
CA MET A 1 -29.64 -3.81 31.81
C MET A 1 -30.38 -3.33 30.58
N THR A 2 -30.68 -2.05 30.51
CA THR A 2 -31.30 -1.44 29.31
C THR A 2 -30.36 -0.38 28.75
N VAL A 3 -30.17 -0.41 27.43
CA VAL A 3 -29.40 0.61 26.71
C VAL A 3 -30.35 1.32 25.74
N GLN A 4 -30.42 2.63 25.83
CA GLN A 4 -31.21 3.49 24.94
C GLN A 4 -30.27 4.21 24.02
N PHE A 5 -30.26 3.88 22.73
CA PHE A 5 -29.49 4.53 21.70
C PHE A 5 -30.27 5.71 21.14
N ASN A 6 -29.65 6.88 21.08
CA ASN A 6 -30.18 8.09 20.47
C ASN A 6 -29.16 8.70 19.55
N ILE A 7 -29.53 9.07 18.33
CA ILE A 7 -28.65 9.74 17.37
C ILE A 7 -29.45 10.74 16.53
N GLU A 8 -28.86 11.89 16.25
CA GLU A 8 -29.39 12.87 15.29
C GLU A 8 -28.76 12.62 13.92
N TYR A 9 -29.61 12.32 12.95
CA TYR A 9 -29.20 12.08 11.57
C TYR A 9 -30.35 12.39 10.62
N LYS A 10 -30.12 13.33 9.70
CA LYS A 10 -31.13 13.68 8.70
C LYS A 10 -31.14 12.66 7.57
N ALA A 11 -32.07 11.72 7.65
CA ALA A 11 -32.25 10.67 6.66
C ALA A 11 -33.17 11.10 5.52
N MET A 12 -32.97 10.49 4.36
CA MET A 12 -33.88 10.63 3.23
C MET A 12 -35.09 9.69 3.38
N PHE A 13 -36.15 9.99 2.68
CA PHE A 13 -37.34 9.13 2.68
C PHE A 13 -36.97 7.72 2.18
N GLY A 14 -37.38 6.70 2.94
CA GLY A 14 -37.08 5.29 2.68
C GLY A 14 -35.74 4.80 3.25
N GLU A 15 -35.02 5.67 3.97
CA GLU A 15 -33.82 5.28 4.71
C GLU A 15 -34.16 4.93 6.16
N GLN A 16 -33.39 3.97 6.71
CA GLN A 16 -33.51 3.47 8.08
C GLN A 16 -32.16 3.58 8.75
N ILE A 17 -32.11 4.14 9.96
CA ILE A 17 -30.87 4.09 10.76
C ILE A 17 -30.86 2.80 11.56
N VAL A 18 -29.72 2.11 11.56
CA VAL A 18 -29.49 0.84 12.25
C VAL A 18 -28.26 0.95 13.11
N VAL A 19 -28.33 0.54 14.38
CA VAL A 19 -27.17 0.34 15.23
C VAL A 19 -26.67 -1.09 15.08
N ASN A 20 -25.38 -1.26 14.79
CA ASN A 20 -24.71 -2.54 14.61
C ASN A 20 -23.79 -2.76 15.82
N ILE A 21 -24.14 -3.74 16.68
CA ILE A 21 -23.47 -3.99 17.95
C ILE A 21 -22.64 -5.27 17.83
N GLN A 22 -21.38 -5.21 18.21
CA GLN A 22 -20.51 -6.38 18.29
C GLN A 22 -20.70 -7.04 19.64
N THR A 23 -21.09 -8.32 19.64
CA THR A 23 -21.26 -9.15 20.84
C THR A 23 -20.38 -10.41 20.71
N GLU A 24 -20.19 -11.14 21.79
CA GLU A 24 -19.47 -12.43 21.77
C GLU A 24 -20.12 -13.46 20.81
N GLU A 25 -21.43 -13.37 20.60
CA GLU A 25 -22.19 -14.23 19.68
C GLU A 25 -22.16 -13.76 18.22
N GLY A 26 -21.64 -12.56 17.93
CA GLY A 26 -21.57 -11.96 16.60
C GLY A 26 -22.17 -10.54 16.53
N GLU A 27 -22.44 -10.07 15.33
CA GLU A 27 -23.01 -8.74 15.10
C GLU A 27 -24.53 -8.77 15.24
N LEU A 28 -25.06 -7.95 16.17
CA LEU A 28 -26.47 -7.71 16.37
C LEU A 28 -26.89 -6.39 15.69
N LYS A 29 -27.94 -6.40 14.90
CA LYS A 29 -28.48 -5.23 14.22
C LYS A 29 -29.83 -4.84 14.79
N LEU A 30 -29.95 -3.59 15.22
CA LEU A 30 -31.19 -3.04 15.73
C LEU A 30 -31.59 -1.78 14.93
N PRO A 31 -32.79 -1.78 14.31
CA PRO A 31 -33.30 -0.57 13.66
C PRO A 31 -33.76 0.46 14.69
N LEU A 32 -33.48 1.73 14.42
CA LEU A 32 -33.94 2.85 15.24
C LEU A 32 -35.28 3.39 14.68
N GLU A 33 -36.09 3.92 15.55
CA GLU A 33 -37.37 4.56 15.22
C GLU A 33 -37.23 6.07 15.20
N THR A 34 -38.07 6.73 14.39
CA THR A 34 -38.12 8.20 14.27
C THR A 34 -39.53 8.68 14.03
N THR A 35 -39.83 9.89 14.49
CA THR A 35 -41.11 10.58 14.20
C THR A 35 -40.94 11.78 13.29
N ASP A 36 -39.71 12.30 13.17
CA ASP A 36 -39.38 13.52 12.41
C ASP A 36 -38.33 13.31 11.28
N GLY A 37 -37.77 12.10 11.20
CA GLY A 37 -36.71 11.78 10.20
C GLY A 37 -35.33 12.33 10.56
N GLU A 38 -35.19 12.96 11.72
CA GLU A 38 -33.92 13.58 12.18
C GLU A 38 -33.42 13.00 13.50
N ARG A 39 -34.34 12.67 14.44
CA ARG A 39 -33.99 12.07 15.72
C ARG A 39 -34.42 10.60 15.73
N TRP A 40 -33.44 9.75 16.01
CA TRP A 40 -33.60 8.31 15.94
C TRP A 40 -33.26 7.68 17.27
N ALA A 41 -34.07 6.72 17.71
CA ALA A 41 -33.87 6.03 18.98
C ALA A 41 -34.32 4.57 18.93
N CYS A 42 -33.70 3.73 19.77
CA CYS A 42 -34.19 2.39 20.09
C CYS A 42 -33.70 1.96 21.47
N ASP A 43 -34.42 1.01 22.06
CA ASP A 43 -34.04 0.37 23.32
C ASP A 43 -33.52 -1.05 23.07
N TRP A 44 -32.48 -1.40 23.81
CA TRP A 44 -31.85 -2.72 23.81
C TRP A 44 -31.81 -3.28 25.22
N CYS A 45 -32.51 -4.39 25.46
CA CYS A 45 -32.55 -5.07 26.76
C CYS A 45 -31.55 -6.24 26.77
N VAL A 46 -30.62 -6.23 27.73
CA VAL A 46 -29.55 -7.23 27.87
C VAL A 46 -29.73 -7.97 29.19
N GLU A 47 -29.92 -9.29 29.13
CA GLU A 47 -30.04 -10.12 30.32
C GLU A 47 -28.71 -10.39 30.99
N SER A 48 -27.68 -10.72 30.20
CA SER A 48 -26.30 -10.99 30.66
C SER A 48 -25.30 -10.05 29.98
N PRO A 49 -25.06 -8.87 30.59
CA PRO A 49 -24.19 -7.88 29.96
C PRO A 49 -22.70 -8.26 29.99
N GLU A 50 -22.03 -8.04 28.87
CA GLU A 50 -20.57 -8.07 28.77
C GLU A 50 -19.94 -6.86 29.45
N LYS A 51 -18.62 -6.84 29.61
CA LYS A 51 -17.91 -5.71 30.18
C LYS A 51 -17.90 -4.48 29.28
N SER A 52 -17.89 -4.67 27.99
CA SER A 52 -17.91 -3.60 27.00
C SER A 52 -18.47 -4.06 25.69
N TYR A 53 -19.02 -3.12 24.93
CA TYR A 53 -19.53 -3.31 23.56
C TYR A 53 -18.92 -2.27 22.64
N THR A 54 -18.58 -2.67 21.42
CA THR A 54 -18.30 -1.74 20.34
C THR A 54 -19.46 -1.74 19.35
N TYR A 55 -19.82 -0.59 18.84
CA TYR A 55 -20.93 -0.47 17.90
C TYR A 55 -20.71 0.69 16.94
N TYR A 56 -21.51 0.69 15.86
CA TYR A 56 -21.52 1.76 14.86
C TYR A 56 -22.92 1.88 14.26
N TYR A 57 -23.20 3.04 13.66
CA TYR A 57 -24.46 3.27 12.95
C TYR A 57 -24.28 3.10 11.45
N SER A 58 -25.34 2.62 10.81
CA SER A 58 -25.47 2.54 9.36
C SER A 58 -26.79 3.10 8.90
N VAL A 59 -26.82 3.64 7.68
CA VAL A 59 -28.04 4.00 6.95
C VAL A 59 -28.32 2.85 6.02
N GLU A 60 -29.51 2.26 6.15
CA GLU A 60 -29.95 1.17 5.30
C GLU A 60 -31.14 1.59 4.43
N ARG A 61 -31.18 1.08 3.21
CA ARG A 61 -32.30 1.21 2.28
C ARG A 61 -32.63 -0.19 1.76
N GLU A 62 -33.91 -0.61 1.90
CA GLU A 62 -34.33 -1.95 1.52
C GLU A 62 -33.47 -3.08 2.16
N GLY A 63 -33.05 -2.88 3.40
CA GLY A 63 -32.24 -3.85 4.13
C GLY A 63 -30.76 -3.93 3.73
N LYS A 64 -30.29 -3.00 2.89
CA LYS A 64 -28.88 -2.90 2.49
C LYS A 64 -28.28 -1.60 3.00
N ALA A 65 -27.09 -1.69 3.59
CA ALA A 65 -26.33 -0.52 4.01
C ALA A 65 -25.92 0.32 2.80
N VAL A 66 -26.39 1.57 2.75
CA VAL A 66 -26.03 2.55 1.72
C VAL A 66 -24.96 3.54 2.23
N LYS A 67 -24.85 3.67 3.55
CA LYS A 67 -23.82 4.50 4.19
C LYS A 67 -23.53 3.93 5.58
N THR A 68 -22.28 3.97 5.98
CA THR A 68 -21.85 3.62 7.34
C THR A 68 -21.03 4.75 7.94
N GLU A 69 -20.98 4.81 9.25
CA GLU A 69 -19.97 5.62 9.93
C GLU A 69 -18.55 5.20 9.52
N TRP A 70 -17.57 6.04 9.84
CA TRP A 70 -16.17 5.70 9.65
C TRP A 70 -15.75 4.61 10.65
N LEU A 71 -15.50 3.41 10.13
CA LEU A 71 -15.32 2.20 10.97
C LEU A 71 -13.98 2.16 11.73
N MET A 72 -13.07 3.10 11.46
CA MET A 72 -11.82 3.19 12.20
C MET A 72 -12.01 3.65 13.64
N ILE A 73 -13.08 4.39 13.94
CA ILE A 73 -13.39 4.91 15.27
C ILE A 73 -14.81 4.53 15.69
N LYS A 74 -15.03 3.28 16.01
CA LYS A 74 -16.33 2.80 16.48
C LYS A 74 -16.67 3.42 17.84
N HIS A 75 -17.97 3.45 18.17
CA HIS A 75 -18.43 3.78 19.51
C HIS A 75 -18.08 2.64 20.48
N GLN A 76 -17.81 2.99 21.72
CA GLN A 76 -17.57 2.03 22.79
C GLN A 76 -18.46 2.31 23.98
N LEU A 77 -19.13 1.29 24.48
CA LEU A 77 -19.90 1.33 25.73
C LEU A 77 -19.23 0.42 26.74
N ASP A 78 -18.66 1.00 27.78
CA ASP A 78 -18.15 0.27 28.94
C ASP A 78 -19.26 0.14 29.98
N VAL A 79 -19.53 -1.09 30.39
CA VAL A 79 -20.67 -1.45 31.24
C VAL A 79 -20.22 -1.75 32.65
N ASN A 80 -20.92 -1.17 33.63
CA ASN A 80 -20.85 -1.59 35.02
C ASN A 80 -22.25 -1.90 35.56
N ALA A 81 -22.72 -3.11 35.26
CA ALA A 81 -24.04 -3.57 35.59
C ALA A 81 -24.37 -3.55 37.10
N LYS A 82 -23.38 -3.46 37.99
CA LYS A 82 -23.56 -3.31 39.43
C LYS A 82 -23.90 -1.87 39.83
N LYS A 83 -23.61 -0.88 39.01
CA LYS A 83 -23.74 0.55 39.29
C LYS A 83 -24.83 1.23 38.48
N ALA A 84 -25.01 0.85 37.21
CA ALA A 84 -26.02 1.41 36.34
C ALA A 84 -26.88 0.29 35.74
N ALA A 85 -28.18 0.47 35.82
CA ALA A 85 -29.16 -0.43 35.22
C ALA A 85 -29.68 0.08 33.87
N VAL A 86 -29.62 1.39 33.66
CA VAL A 86 -30.04 2.07 32.41
C VAL A 86 -28.94 2.95 31.91
N TYR A 87 -28.59 2.78 30.63
CA TYR A 87 -27.65 3.58 29.88
C TYR A 87 -28.41 4.34 28.81
N THR A 88 -28.44 5.65 28.85
CA THR A 88 -29.00 6.50 27.80
C THR A 88 -27.86 7.18 27.05
N LEU A 89 -27.70 6.82 25.78
CA LEU A 89 -26.61 7.27 24.95
C LEU A 89 -27.13 8.29 23.95
N TYR A 90 -26.55 9.48 23.96
CA TYR A 90 -26.73 10.52 22.94
C TYR A 90 -25.46 10.56 22.09
N ASP A 91 -25.50 9.86 20.97
CA ASP A 91 -24.35 9.68 20.10
C ASP A 91 -24.32 10.70 18.98
N HIS A 92 -23.11 10.96 18.49
CA HIS A 92 -22.86 11.81 17.34
C HIS A 92 -22.39 10.94 16.16
N TRP A 93 -22.90 11.19 14.96
CA TRP A 93 -22.48 10.46 13.75
C TRP A 93 -20.99 10.64 13.48
N LYS A 94 -20.23 9.57 13.44
CA LYS A 94 -18.78 9.57 13.22
C LYS A 94 -18.44 9.50 11.73
N ALA A 95 -18.34 10.66 11.08
CA ALA A 95 -17.80 10.78 9.73
C ALA A 95 -16.27 10.80 9.73
N MET A 96 -15.65 10.44 8.61
CA MET A 96 -14.21 10.60 8.43
C MET A 96 -13.84 12.08 8.45
N PRO A 97 -13.00 12.55 9.39
CA PRO A 97 -12.64 13.96 9.49
C PRO A 97 -11.52 14.33 8.50
N GLU A 98 -11.34 15.63 8.27
CA GLU A 98 -10.24 16.15 7.44
C GLU A 98 -8.86 15.77 7.99
N ASP A 99 -8.73 15.67 9.31
CA ASP A 99 -7.52 15.26 10.01
C ASP A 99 -7.49 13.75 10.33
N ALA A 100 -8.11 12.94 9.48
CA ALA A 100 -8.17 11.47 9.63
C ALA A 100 -6.79 10.81 9.80
N TYR A 101 -5.73 11.37 9.22
CA TYR A 101 -4.36 10.87 9.36
C TYR A 101 -3.88 10.82 10.81
N LEU A 102 -4.39 11.71 11.68
CA LEU A 102 -4.05 11.74 13.12
C LEU A 102 -4.60 10.53 13.89
N TYR A 103 -5.56 9.80 13.31
CA TYR A 103 -6.09 8.56 13.88
C TYR A 103 -5.32 7.32 13.45
N SER A 104 -4.41 7.45 12.48
CA SER A 104 -3.56 6.35 12.05
C SER A 104 -2.57 5.96 13.13
N SER A 105 -2.15 4.68 13.15
CA SER A 105 -1.13 4.19 14.07
C SER A 105 0.23 4.88 13.86
N ALA A 106 0.49 5.40 12.66
CA ALA A 106 1.65 6.24 12.40
C ALA A 106 1.73 7.43 13.36
N PHE A 107 0.62 8.12 13.58
CA PHE A 107 0.57 9.28 14.48
C PHE A 107 0.24 8.91 15.92
N THR A 108 -0.74 8.04 16.14
CA THR A 108 -1.13 7.67 17.51
C THR A 108 -0.04 6.89 18.24
N ASP A 109 0.57 5.90 17.58
CA ASP A 109 1.53 4.99 18.21
C ASP A 109 2.97 5.50 18.10
N CYS A 110 3.41 5.97 16.92
CA CYS A 110 4.80 6.32 16.68
C CYS A 110 5.15 7.77 17.05
N ILE A 111 4.27 8.72 16.76
CA ILE A 111 4.57 10.15 16.94
C ILE A 111 4.06 10.66 18.29
N ASN A 112 2.83 10.33 18.65
CA ASN A 112 2.18 10.83 19.87
C ASN A 112 2.24 9.84 21.05
N HIS A 113 2.75 8.63 20.84
CA HIS A 113 2.91 7.60 21.88
C HIS A 113 1.67 7.43 22.78
N GLN A 114 0.49 7.43 22.16
CA GLN A 114 -0.77 7.30 22.88
C GLN A 114 -0.93 5.89 23.46
N VAL A 115 -1.32 5.83 24.72
CA VAL A 115 -1.61 4.58 25.43
C VAL A 115 -3.02 4.70 26.01
N PRO A 116 -4.05 4.15 25.31
CA PRO A 116 -5.41 4.12 25.84
C PRO A 116 -5.47 3.42 27.18
N GLN A 117 -6.29 3.96 28.08
CA GLN A 117 -6.45 3.48 29.44
C GLN A 117 -7.85 2.93 29.67
N GLU A 118 -7.94 1.86 30.44
CA GLU A 118 -9.25 1.33 30.85
C GLU A 118 -10.00 2.38 31.68
N MET A 119 -11.28 2.56 31.35
CA MET A 119 -12.16 3.45 32.07
C MET A 119 -12.32 2.99 33.53
N LYS A 120 -12.18 3.95 34.45
CA LYS A 120 -12.55 3.76 35.84
C LYS A 120 -13.88 4.49 36.08
N PRO A 121 -15.02 3.77 36.01
CA PRO A 121 -16.32 4.42 36.19
C PRO A 121 -16.43 5.14 37.50
N GLU A 122 -17.06 6.30 37.52
CA GLU A 122 -17.36 7.07 38.75
C GLU A 122 -18.26 6.27 39.71
N THR A 123 -18.18 6.56 40.99
CA THR A 123 -18.84 5.77 42.02
C THR A 123 -20.26 6.23 42.38
N GLY A 124 -20.76 7.27 41.75
CA GLY A 124 -22.06 7.85 41.99
C GLY A 124 -23.25 6.96 41.59
N SER A 125 -24.43 7.29 42.14
CA SER A 125 -25.68 6.62 41.75
C SER A 125 -26.32 7.12 40.47
N LYS A 126 -25.94 8.34 40.05
CA LYS A 126 -26.36 9.00 38.79
C LYS A 126 -25.09 9.52 38.11
N ILE A 127 -24.84 9.09 36.90
CA ILE A 127 -23.60 9.44 36.20
C ILE A 127 -23.92 10.15 34.89
N VAL A 128 -23.25 11.29 34.66
CA VAL A 128 -23.18 11.95 33.35
C VAL A 128 -21.82 11.70 32.77
N ARG A 129 -21.79 11.11 31.59
CA ARG A 129 -20.55 10.83 30.83
C ARG A 129 -20.40 11.79 29.67
N LEU A 130 -19.27 12.45 29.60
CA LEU A 130 -18.88 13.28 28.45
C LEU A 130 -17.82 12.54 27.62
N ILE A 131 -18.05 12.41 26.32
CA ILE A 131 -17.12 11.77 25.37
C ILE A 131 -16.79 12.78 24.29
N VAL A 132 -15.49 12.96 24.00
CA VAL A 132 -15.04 13.89 22.96
C VAL A 132 -13.77 13.38 22.28
N ARG A 133 -13.63 13.65 20.99
CA ARG A 133 -12.41 13.39 20.24
C ARG A 133 -11.50 14.62 20.26
N ALA A 134 -10.19 14.38 20.45
CA ALA A 134 -9.17 15.44 20.46
C ALA A 134 -7.89 14.94 19.76
N PRO A 135 -7.88 14.78 18.44
CA PRO A 135 -6.76 14.19 17.69
C PRO A 135 -5.55 15.14 17.58
N GLN A 136 -5.72 16.43 17.86
CA GLN A 136 -4.68 17.46 17.73
C GLN A 136 -3.79 17.60 18.97
N LEU A 137 -4.06 16.83 20.04
CA LEU A 137 -3.20 16.80 21.20
C LEU A 137 -1.85 16.19 20.84
N ARG A 138 -0.79 16.84 21.36
CA ARG A 138 0.60 16.41 21.15
C ARG A 138 1.00 15.39 22.19
N ASP A 139 2.15 14.77 21.98
CA ASP A 139 2.75 13.88 22.98
C ASP A 139 2.87 14.58 24.34
N GLY A 140 2.41 13.91 25.40
CA GLY A 140 2.41 14.41 26.78
C GLY A 140 1.29 15.40 27.12
N GLU A 141 0.45 15.80 26.17
CA GLU A 141 -0.74 16.62 26.45
C GLU A 141 -1.92 15.76 26.91
N ARG A 142 -2.70 16.29 27.83
CA ARG A 142 -3.92 15.69 28.38
C ARG A 142 -5.10 16.58 28.12
N LEU A 143 -6.29 16.01 28.10
CA LEU A 143 -7.55 16.74 27.98
C LEU A 143 -8.26 16.80 29.33
N GLY A 144 -8.88 17.93 29.61
CA GLY A 144 -9.77 18.12 30.75
C GLY A 144 -10.97 18.95 30.35
N VAL A 145 -11.92 19.03 31.26
CA VAL A 145 -13.12 19.85 31.12
C VAL A 145 -13.21 20.86 32.27
N LEU A 146 -13.59 22.10 31.93
CA LEU A 146 -13.92 23.17 32.84
C LEU A 146 -15.28 23.73 32.51
N GLY A 147 -16.10 24.05 33.49
CA GLY A 147 -17.42 24.59 33.27
C GLY A 147 -17.93 25.46 34.40
N ALA A 148 -19.15 25.97 34.25
CA ALA A 148 -19.77 26.87 35.19
C ALA A 148 -20.16 26.17 36.52
N ASP A 149 -20.55 24.91 36.46
CA ASP A 149 -20.94 24.14 37.66
C ASP A 149 -19.71 23.84 38.56
N LYS A 150 -19.93 23.76 39.86
CA LYS A 150 -18.87 23.45 40.84
C LYS A 150 -18.24 22.08 40.56
N ALA A 151 -19.02 21.09 40.14
CA ALA A 151 -18.53 19.78 39.73
C ALA A 151 -17.61 19.84 38.51
N LEU A 152 -17.74 20.88 37.70
CA LEU A 152 -16.90 21.18 36.53
C LEU A 152 -15.85 22.27 36.83
N GLY A 153 -15.58 22.55 38.08
CA GLY A 153 -14.53 23.45 38.55
C GLY A 153 -14.91 24.92 38.63
N ALA A 154 -16.13 25.36 38.31
CA ALA A 154 -16.60 26.75 38.40
C ALA A 154 -15.65 27.71 37.65
N TRP A 155 -15.15 27.33 36.49
CA TRP A 155 -14.15 28.06 35.67
C TRP A 155 -12.77 28.27 36.34
N ASP A 156 -12.52 27.63 37.49
CA ASP A 156 -11.24 27.70 38.16
C ASP A 156 -10.24 26.73 37.53
N VAL A 157 -9.23 27.25 36.87
CA VAL A 157 -8.21 26.44 36.15
C VAL A 157 -7.45 25.47 37.06
N GLN A 158 -7.45 25.69 38.38
CA GLN A 158 -6.85 24.76 39.32
C GLN A 158 -7.74 23.56 39.60
N LYS A 159 -8.99 23.62 39.20
CA LYS A 159 -10.02 22.57 39.42
C LYS A 159 -10.45 21.89 38.15
N ILE A 160 -9.58 21.85 37.14
CA ILE A 160 -9.85 21.10 35.87
C ILE A 160 -10.24 19.66 36.22
N LEU A 161 -11.38 19.19 35.69
CA LEU A 161 -11.75 17.78 35.72
C LEU A 161 -10.95 17.05 34.63
N PRO A 162 -9.96 16.20 34.98
CA PRO A 162 -9.18 15.51 33.99
C PRO A 162 -10.03 14.42 33.30
N MET A 163 -9.83 14.27 32.02
CA MET A 163 -10.44 13.21 31.20
C MET A 163 -9.46 12.04 31.04
N THR A 164 -10.01 10.85 30.80
CA THR A 164 -9.25 9.63 30.49
C THR A 164 -9.32 9.34 29.01
N GLN A 165 -8.17 9.13 28.38
CA GLN A 165 -8.12 8.64 27.00
C GLN A 165 -8.41 7.13 27.00
N HIS A 166 -9.63 6.73 26.66
CA HIS A 166 -10.01 5.32 26.72
C HIS A 166 -9.84 4.59 25.38
N THR A 167 -9.88 5.34 24.28
CA THR A 167 -9.47 4.86 22.96
C THR A 167 -8.56 5.90 22.28
N TYR A 168 -7.98 5.58 21.14
CA TYR A 168 -7.11 6.52 20.42
C TYR A 168 -7.87 7.80 20.06
N ASN A 169 -7.31 8.93 20.49
CA ASN A 169 -7.86 10.28 20.29
C ASN A 169 -9.23 10.56 20.94
N GLU A 170 -9.80 9.62 21.68
CA GLU A 170 -11.10 9.80 22.33
C GLU A 170 -10.94 9.82 23.87
N TRP A 171 -11.55 10.83 24.47
CA TRP A 171 -11.45 11.13 25.88
C TRP A 171 -12.80 11.09 26.55
N VAL A 172 -12.83 10.58 27.77
CA VAL A 172 -14.05 10.38 28.56
C VAL A 172 -13.89 10.96 29.96
N ALA A 173 -14.94 11.61 30.43
CA ALA A 173 -15.08 12.00 31.84
C ALA A 173 -16.45 11.57 32.37
N ASP A 174 -16.45 10.90 33.53
CA ASP A 174 -17.66 10.58 34.28
C ASP A 174 -17.83 11.60 35.40
N ILE A 175 -19.04 12.16 35.52
CA ILE A 175 -19.43 13.17 36.51
C ILE A 175 -20.53 12.58 37.39
N ASP A 176 -20.38 12.63 38.68
CA ASP A 176 -21.46 12.28 39.61
C ASP A 176 -22.52 13.39 39.59
N ALA A 177 -23.68 13.08 38.97
CA ALA A 177 -24.75 14.03 38.76
C ALA A 177 -25.42 14.48 40.07
N THR A 178 -25.20 13.76 41.19
CA THR A 178 -25.69 14.18 42.50
C THR A 178 -25.01 15.44 43.01
N HIS A 179 -23.84 15.77 42.46
CA HIS A 179 -23.09 16.97 42.82
C HIS A 179 -23.33 18.16 41.89
N LEU A 180 -24.16 17.99 40.84
CA LEU A 180 -24.49 19.06 39.93
C LEU A 180 -25.57 19.98 40.56
N GLU A 181 -25.34 21.30 40.35
CA GLU A 181 -26.29 22.33 40.89
C GLU A 181 -27.48 22.59 39.96
N GLY A 182 -27.41 22.16 38.70
CA GLY A 182 -28.48 22.36 37.71
C GLY A 182 -28.50 21.29 36.60
N SER A 183 -29.55 21.34 35.78
CA SER A 183 -29.70 20.46 34.62
C SER A 183 -29.07 21.01 33.33
N HIS A 184 -28.69 22.30 33.32
CA HIS A 184 -28.02 22.95 32.19
C HIS A 184 -26.52 23.04 32.47
N LEU A 185 -25.71 22.32 31.72
CA LEU A 185 -24.26 22.33 31.87
C LEU A 185 -23.64 23.23 30.82
N GLU A 186 -22.85 24.22 31.22
CA GLU A 186 -22.02 25.02 30.33
C GLU A 186 -20.54 24.73 30.63
N PHE A 187 -19.75 24.39 29.61
CA PHE A 187 -18.37 23.96 29.78
C PHE A 187 -17.52 24.17 28.50
N LYS A 188 -16.21 23.97 28.67
CA LYS A 188 -15.22 23.92 27.58
C LYS A 188 -14.19 22.83 27.83
N PHE A 189 -13.59 22.32 26.75
CA PHE A 189 -12.44 21.44 26.85
C PHE A 189 -11.13 22.25 26.86
N VAL A 190 -10.15 21.75 27.61
CA VAL A 190 -8.84 22.34 27.78
C VAL A 190 -7.76 21.29 27.64
N ALA A 191 -6.71 21.59 26.89
CA ALA A 191 -5.51 20.77 26.82
C ALA A 191 -4.48 21.31 27.82
N PHE A 192 -3.76 20.43 28.50
CA PHE A 192 -2.75 20.80 29.49
C PHE A 192 -1.63 19.76 29.55
N ARG A 193 -0.43 20.19 29.94
CA ARG A 193 0.70 19.35 30.27
C ARG A 193 0.83 19.16 31.76
N ASN A 194 2.03 18.86 32.26
CA ASN A 194 2.29 18.59 33.70
C ASN A 194 2.04 19.78 34.63
N THR A 195 1.96 20.99 34.11
CA THR A 195 1.67 22.19 34.87
C THR A 195 0.36 22.80 34.42
N LYS A 196 -0.56 23.09 35.32
CA LYS A 196 -1.84 23.74 35.07
C LYS A 196 -1.70 25.21 34.60
N ASN A 197 -0.48 25.69 34.47
CA ASN A 197 -0.18 27.06 34.01
C ASN A 197 -0.05 27.14 32.48
N ASP A 198 0.09 26.01 31.78
CA ASP A 198 0.21 25.94 30.32
C ASP A 198 -1.05 25.29 29.74
N LEU A 199 -2.11 26.10 29.70
CA LEU A 199 -3.43 25.68 29.24
C LEU A 199 -3.70 26.19 27.82
N LEU A 200 -4.22 25.29 27.03
CA LEU A 200 -4.77 25.60 25.70
C LEU A 200 -6.28 25.36 25.72
N TRP A 201 -7.04 26.44 25.58
CA TRP A 201 -8.50 26.36 25.46
C TRP A 201 -8.92 25.96 24.04
N GLU A 202 -9.96 25.13 23.94
CA GLU A 202 -10.55 24.88 22.63
C GLU A 202 -11.06 26.20 21.98
N THR A 203 -11.01 26.25 20.63
CA THR A 203 -11.28 27.48 19.89
C THR A 203 -12.77 27.80 19.69
N SER A 204 -13.67 26.89 20.03
CA SER A 204 -15.12 27.04 19.90
C SER A 204 -15.71 27.95 21.00
N MET A 205 -17.01 28.26 20.86
CA MET A 205 -17.82 28.84 21.95
C MET A 205 -17.96 27.83 23.10
N ASN A 206 -18.43 28.30 24.28
CA ASN A 206 -18.77 27.38 25.36
C ASN A 206 -19.80 26.35 24.88
N ARG A 207 -19.62 25.11 25.29
CA ARG A 207 -20.55 24.03 24.99
C ARG A 207 -21.65 24.00 26.04
N THR A 208 -22.84 23.61 25.63
CA THR A 208 -23.97 23.43 26.54
C THR A 208 -24.62 22.07 26.34
N VAL A 209 -25.03 21.44 27.41
CA VAL A 209 -25.78 20.19 27.42
C VAL A 209 -26.91 20.32 28.44
N ASP A 210 -28.12 19.97 28.01
CA ASP A 210 -29.29 19.88 28.89
C ASP A 210 -29.49 18.44 29.35
N LEU A 211 -29.46 18.22 30.66
CA LEU A 211 -29.59 16.92 31.25
C LEU A 211 -31.07 16.55 31.43
N PRO A 212 -31.47 15.31 31.09
CA PRO A 212 -32.79 14.82 31.45
C PRO A 212 -32.93 14.63 32.98
N GLU A 213 -34.12 14.46 33.43
CA GLU A 213 -34.38 14.04 34.84
C GLU A 213 -33.84 12.61 35.02
N MET A 214 -32.87 12.43 35.93
CA MET A 214 -32.19 11.16 36.16
C MET A 214 -32.63 10.50 37.46
N LYS A 215 -32.77 9.17 37.43
CA LYS A 215 -33.01 8.31 38.59
C LYS A 215 -31.73 7.63 39.07
N ALA A 216 -31.73 7.11 40.28
CA ALA A 216 -30.66 6.29 40.77
C ALA A 216 -30.43 5.04 39.90
N GLY A 217 -29.18 4.73 39.58
CA GLY A 217 -28.83 3.63 38.68
C GLY A 217 -28.88 3.97 37.18
N GLU A 218 -28.93 5.26 36.83
CA GLU A 218 -28.90 5.71 35.46
C GLU A 218 -27.55 6.36 35.11
N LEU A 219 -27.05 6.04 33.90
CA LEU A 219 -25.94 6.73 33.25
C LEU A 219 -26.45 7.37 31.95
N VAL A 220 -26.19 8.67 31.81
CA VAL A 220 -26.49 9.41 30.59
C VAL A 220 -25.18 9.80 29.94
N SER A 221 -24.95 9.40 28.71
CA SER A 221 -23.73 9.67 27.95
C SER A 221 -24.00 10.66 26.82
N TYR A 222 -23.18 11.69 26.75
CA TYR A 222 -23.16 12.66 25.64
C TYR A 222 -21.86 12.50 24.87
N GLU A 223 -21.96 12.05 23.63
CA GLU A 223 -20.85 12.09 22.70
C GLU A 223 -20.88 13.43 21.97
N LEU A 224 -19.84 14.22 22.23
CA LEU A 224 -19.60 15.49 21.60
C LEU A 224 -18.67 15.27 20.42
N ASP A 225 -18.82 16.02 19.34
CA ASP A 225 -18.01 15.81 18.15
C ASP A 225 -16.50 15.90 18.47
N GLN A 226 -15.83 16.92 18.07
CA GLN A 226 -14.38 17.10 18.25
C GLN A 226 -14.09 18.35 19.06
N ALA A 227 -13.14 18.29 19.97
CA ALA A 227 -12.58 19.48 20.59
C ALA A 227 -11.61 20.15 19.60
N PHE A 228 -11.82 21.44 19.31
CA PHE A 228 -11.03 22.18 18.33
C PHE A 228 -9.93 22.99 19.00
N PHE A 229 -8.70 22.60 18.74
CA PHE A 229 -7.49 23.33 19.08
C PHE A 229 -6.85 23.92 17.83
N ALA A 230 -5.85 24.78 17.97
CA ALA A 230 -5.16 25.36 16.82
C ALA A 230 -4.59 24.25 15.93
N LEU A 231 -5.04 24.23 14.66
CA LEU A 231 -4.53 23.32 13.65
C LEU A 231 -3.10 23.73 13.27
N TYR A 232 -2.20 22.79 13.32
CA TYR A 232 -0.98 22.93 12.56
C TYR A 232 -0.72 21.61 11.82
N ASN A 233 -0.36 21.76 10.54
CA ASN A 233 -0.10 20.62 9.69
C ASN A 233 1.28 20.05 10.03
N ARG A 234 1.33 18.87 10.63
CA ARG A 234 2.57 18.17 10.90
C ARG A 234 3.23 17.75 9.60
N LYS A 235 4.50 18.04 9.47
CA LYS A 235 5.33 17.65 8.31
C LYS A 235 6.51 16.80 8.79
N LEU A 236 6.72 15.67 8.16
CA LEU A 236 7.75 14.71 8.54
C LEU A 236 8.70 14.46 7.38
N ALA A 237 9.96 14.18 7.70
CA ALA A 237 10.97 13.76 6.74
C ALA A 237 11.32 12.29 6.97
N GLY A 238 11.77 11.62 5.91
CA GLY A 238 12.15 10.22 5.97
C GLY A 238 13.12 9.78 4.90
N THR A 239 13.51 8.52 5.01
CA THR A 239 14.39 7.82 4.06
C THR A 239 13.66 6.64 3.47
N GLN A 240 13.88 6.40 2.18
CA GLN A 240 13.50 5.17 1.48
C GLN A 240 14.74 4.33 1.21
N VAL A 241 14.71 3.08 1.62
CA VAL A 241 15.76 2.10 1.31
C VAL A 241 15.20 0.69 1.40
N PRO A 242 15.47 -0.19 0.42
CA PRO A 242 15.10 -1.59 0.53
C PRO A 242 15.83 -2.26 1.70
N VAL A 243 15.17 -3.18 2.41
CA VAL A 243 15.85 -3.95 3.47
C VAL A 243 17.05 -4.69 2.90
N PHE A 244 16.91 -5.30 1.73
CA PHE A 244 18.00 -6.04 1.07
C PHE A 244 19.24 -5.20 0.79
N SER A 245 19.09 -3.88 0.66
CA SER A 245 20.20 -2.96 0.35
C SER A 245 21.00 -2.53 1.58
N LEU A 246 20.51 -2.78 2.78
CA LEU A 246 21.17 -2.39 4.02
C LEU A 246 22.49 -3.11 4.22
N ARG A 247 23.50 -2.39 4.74
CA ARG A 247 24.82 -2.93 5.03
C ARG A 247 25.27 -2.55 6.42
N THR A 248 25.66 -3.56 7.20
CA THR A 248 26.36 -3.41 8.48
C THR A 248 27.58 -4.31 8.51
N ARG A 249 28.48 -4.11 9.49
CA ARG A 249 29.63 -4.99 9.68
C ARG A 249 29.26 -6.42 10.01
N LYS A 250 28.10 -6.63 10.62
CA LYS A 250 27.55 -7.95 10.98
C LYS A 250 26.74 -8.59 9.86
N GLY A 251 26.54 -7.92 8.76
CA GLY A 251 25.72 -8.39 7.64
C GLY A 251 26.26 -9.67 7.00
N ALA A 252 25.43 -10.31 6.21
CA ALA A 252 25.75 -11.53 5.48
C ALA A 252 25.64 -11.34 3.96
N GLY A 253 25.96 -10.17 3.46
CA GLY A 253 25.90 -9.83 2.04
C GLY A 253 24.53 -9.35 1.56
N ILE A 254 23.57 -9.25 2.44
CA ILE A 254 22.23 -8.72 2.22
C ILE A 254 21.72 -8.09 3.52
N GLY A 255 20.89 -7.07 3.44
CA GLY A 255 20.27 -6.51 4.62
C GLY A 255 19.26 -7.46 5.26
N ASP A 256 19.21 -7.46 6.59
CA ASP A 256 18.32 -8.26 7.40
C ASP A 256 17.59 -7.41 8.45
N PHE A 257 16.78 -8.03 9.29
CA PHE A 257 15.99 -7.31 10.30
C PHE A 257 16.82 -6.79 11.48
N GLY A 258 18.01 -7.32 11.72
CA GLY A 258 18.98 -6.72 12.62
C GLY A 258 19.56 -5.43 12.04
N ASP A 259 19.91 -5.43 10.77
CA ASP A 259 20.36 -4.26 10.02
C ASP A 259 19.27 -3.18 9.96
N LEU A 260 18.00 -3.60 9.87
CA LEU A 260 16.85 -2.69 9.89
C LEU A 260 16.79 -1.91 11.20
N LYS A 261 17.03 -2.53 12.35
CA LYS A 261 17.09 -1.83 13.64
C LYS A 261 18.20 -0.77 13.65
N THR A 262 19.37 -1.10 13.11
CA THR A 262 20.48 -0.16 12.98
C THR A 262 20.13 1.03 12.09
N MET A 263 19.41 0.77 10.98
CA MET A 263 18.93 1.83 10.10
C MET A 263 17.88 2.72 10.76
N ILE A 264 16.99 2.14 11.55
CA ILE A 264 16.01 2.90 12.35
C ILE A 264 16.72 3.86 13.30
N ASP A 265 17.76 3.42 13.97
CA ASP A 265 18.56 4.26 14.88
C ASP A 265 19.24 5.41 14.12
N PHE A 266 19.78 5.15 12.94
CA PHE A 266 20.37 6.19 12.10
C PHE A 266 19.33 7.22 11.67
N VAL A 267 18.18 6.79 11.15
CA VAL A 267 17.08 7.66 10.74
C VAL A 267 16.61 8.53 11.91
N ALA A 268 16.39 7.93 13.08
CA ALA A 268 16.00 8.66 14.30
C ALA A 268 17.04 9.71 14.70
N SER A 269 18.34 9.38 14.62
CA SER A 269 19.45 10.27 15.02
C SER A 269 19.54 11.54 14.17
N THR A 270 18.99 11.55 12.97
CA THR A 270 18.99 12.68 12.04
C THR A 270 17.74 13.55 12.10
N GLY A 271 16.81 13.27 13.01
CA GLY A 271 15.53 13.98 13.12
C GLY A 271 14.47 13.50 12.12
N GLN A 272 14.75 12.46 11.37
CA GLN A 272 13.77 11.82 10.48
C GLN A 272 12.76 11.01 11.30
N LYS A 273 11.54 10.89 10.78
CA LYS A 273 10.43 10.20 11.45
C LYS A 273 9.82 9.07 10.62
N VAL A 274 10.31 8.84 9.41
CA VAL A 274 9.77 7.81 8.52
C VAL A 274 10.91 7.02 7.88
N LEU A 275 10.76 5.70 7.86
CA LEU A 275 11.61 4.79 7.10
C LEU A 275 10.71 3.95 6.19
N GLN A 276 10.82 4.18 4.89
CA GLN A 276 10.06 3.46 3.87
C GLN A 276 10.88 2.33 3.28
N LEU A 277 10.27 1.16 3.23
CA LEU A 277 10.86 -0.08 2.72
C LEU A 277 10.21 -0.47 1.39
N LEU A 278 10.86 -1.36 0.64
CA LEU A 278 10.24 -2.11 -0.44
C LEU A 278 9.57 -3.39 0.12
N PRO A 279 8.78 -4.13 -0.69
CA PRO A 279 8.10 -5.34 -0.21
C PRO A 279 9.06 -6.34 0.41
N ILE A 280 8.64 -6.97 1.50
CA ILE A 280 9.44 -7.95 2.26
C ILE A 280 8.95 -9.39 2.11
N ASN A 281 7.89 -9.60 1.33
CA ASN A 281 7.29 -10.92 1.15
C ASN A 281 8.21 -11.88 0.39
N ASP A 282 7.98 -13.18 0.57
CA ASP A 282 8.74 -14.24 -0.08
C ASP A 282 8.47 -14.29 -1.58
N THR A 283 9.54 -14.27 -2.37
CA THR A 283 9.52 -14.28 -3.84
C THR A 283 10.18 -15.52 -4.43
N THR A 284 10.40 -16.56 -3.63
CA THR A 284 11.19 -17.74 -4.03
C THR A 284 10.42 -18.64 -4.99
N ILE A 285 10.77 -18.58 -6.26
CA ILE A 285 10.21 -19.38 -7.38
C ILE A 285 11.24 -20.35 -7.93
N THR A 286 12.38 -19.84 -8.38
CA THR A 286 13.40 -20.59 -9.12
C THR A 286 14.66 -20.90 -8.32
N HIS A 287 14.84 -20.28 -7.15
CA HIS A 287 16.09 -20.25 -6.39
C HIS A 287 17.26 -19.61 -7.16
N THR A 288 16.97 -18.79 -8.16
CA THR A 288 17.94 -18.03 -8.96
C THR A 288 17.80 -16.54 -8.72
N TRP A 289 18.74 -15.78 -9.27
CA TRP A 289 18.72 -14.32 -9.17
C TRP A 289 17.43 -13.67 -9.70
N THR A 290 16.65 -14.35 -10.54
CA THR A 290 15.36 -13.84 -11.04
C THR A 290 14.33 -13.69 -9.92
N ASP A 291 14.50 -14.38 -8.80
CA ASP A 291 13.69 -14.26 -7.59
C ASP A 291 14.01 -12.96 -6.80
N SER A 292 15.01 -12.20 -7.20
CA SER A 292 15.39 -10.94 -6.54
C SER A 292 14.35 -9.82 -6.69
N TYR A 293 13.38 -9.99 -7.56
CA TYR A 293 12.29 -9.04 -7.82
C TYR A 293 11.29 -9.01 -6.65
N PRO A 294 11.27 -7.94 -5.82
CA PRO A 294 10.51 -7.95 -4.57
C PRO A 294 9.00 -7.86 -4.75
N TYR A 295 8.51 -7.48 -5.94
CA TYR A 295 7.09 -7.35 -6.24
C TYR A 295 6.44 -8.65 -6.73
N SER A 296 7.21 -9.70 -6.99
CA SER A 296 6.71 -11.00 -7.47
C SER A 296 6.62 -12.02 -6.34
N CYS A 297 5.80 -11.75 -5.34
CA CYS A 297 5.68 -12.62 -4.18
C CYS A 297 4.89 -13.91 -4.48
N ILE A 298 5.31 -14.99 -3.83
CA ILE A 298 4.59 -16.27 -3.82
C ILE A 298 3.48 -16.27 -2.76
N SER A 299 3.60 -15.43 -1.75
CA SER A 299 2.62 -15.28 -0.68
C SER A 299 2.60 -13.82 -0.24
N VAL A 300 1.41 -13.25 -0.10
CA VAL A 300 1.22 -11.89 0.44
C VAL A 300 1.34 -11.85 1.97
N PHE A 301 1.52 -12.99 2.61
CA PHE A 301 1.64 -13.13 4.07
C PHE A 301 3.06 -13.48 4.51
N ALA A 302 3.71 -14.43 3.86
CA ALA A 302 5.01 -14.93 4.25
C ALA A 302 6.13 -13.92 3.95
N ILE A 303 7.11 -13.86 4.85
CA ILE A 303 8.30 -13.01 4.72
C ILE A 303 9.42 -13.79 4.04
N HIS A 304 10.21 -13.12 3.21
CA HIS A 304 11.34 -13.73 2.52
C HIS A 304 12.42 -14.18 3.51
N PRO A 305 12.86 -15.47 3.49
CA PRO A 305 13.85 -15.99 4.42
C PRO A 305 15.19 -15.26 4.43
N GLN A 306 15.56 -14.59 3.33
CA GLN A 306 16.79 -13.81 3.23
C GLN A 306 16.92 -12.69 4.27
N TYR A 307 15.81 -12.24 4.86
CA TYR A 307 15.79 -11.16 5.86
C TYR A 307 16.04 -11.63 7.29
N ALA A 308 16.21 -12.93 7.52
CA ALA A 308 16.53 -13.43 8.84
C ALA A 308 17.88 -12.91 9.34
N ASP A 309 17.88 -12.33 10.53
CA ASP A 309 19.09 -11.99 11.27
C ASP A 309 19.62 -13.24 11.97
N LEU A 310 20.71 -13.81 11.44
CA LEU A 310 21.30 -15.03 11.96
C LEU A 310 21.98 -14.82 13.32
N HIS A 311 22.45 -13.61 13.62
CA HIS A 311 23.06 -13.28 14.91
C HIS A 311 22.07 -13.27 16.08
N ALA A 312 20.79 -13.08 15.81
CA ALA A 312 19.73 -13.11 16.81
C ALA A 312 19.27 -14.54 17.15
N LEU A 313 19.79 -15.55 16.46
CA LEU A 313 19.50 -16.94 16.69
C LEU A 313 20.54 -17.57 17.65
N PRO A 314 20.21 -18.71 18.31
CA PRO A 314 21.21 -19.48 19.06
C PRO A 314 22.43 -19.82 18.20
N GLU A 315 23.61 -19.83 18.80
CA GLU A 315 24.82 -20.24 18.11
C GLU A 315 24.80 -21.72 17.68
N LEU A 316 25.41 -22.01 16.55
CA LEU A 316 25.67 -23.40 16.16
C LEU A 316 26.58 -24.10 17.18
N LYS A 317 26.17 -25.26 17.66
CA LYS A 317 26.93 -26.03 18.68
C LYS A 317 28.20 -26.60 18.10
N ASP A 318 28.19 -27.02 16.82
CA ASP A 318 29.39 -27.48 16.15
C ASP A 318 30.35 -26.34 15.84
N ALA A 319 31.49 -26.34 16.48
CA ALA A 319 32.51 -25.32 16.35
C ALA A 319 33.07 -25.17 14.93
N LYS A 320 33.19 -26.28 14.19
CA LYS A 320 33.63 -26.25 12.78
C LYS A 320 32.56 -25.61 11.88
N ALA A 321 31.32 -26.01 12.02
CA ALA A 321 30.21 -25.43 11.29
C ALA A 321 30.06 -23.93 11.57
N ARG A 322 30.19 -23.51 12.83
CA ARG A 322 30.17 -22.12 13.26
C ARG A 322 31.28 -21.29 12.61
N ALA A 323 32.52 -21.80 12.61
CA ALA A 323 33.67 -21.11 11.99
C ALA A 323 33.52 -21.00 10.48
N GLU A 324 33.01 -22.01 9.82
CA GLU A 324 32.76 -22.02 8.38
C GLU A 324 31.64 -21.05 8.01
N ALA A 325 30.57 -21.01 8.80
CA ALA A 325 29.50 -20.05 8.61
C ALA A 325 29.99 -18.60 8.75
N GLU A 326 30.80 -18.29 9.76
CA GLU A 326 31.37 -16.96 9.95
C GLU A 326 32.29 -16.54 8.79
N LYS A 327 33.09 -17.47 8.27
CA LYS A 327 33.92 -17.22 7.10
C LYS A 327 33.07 -16.87 5.87
N THR A 328 32.05 -17.67 5.58
CA THR A 328 31.13 -17.46 4.45
C THR A 328 30.39 -16.14 4.61
N ARG A 329 29.87 -15.86 5.82
CA ARG A 329 29.22 -14.58 6.14
C ARG A 329 30.11 -13.38 5.79
N ALA A 330 31.37 -13.40 6.25
CA ALA A 330 32.31 -12.32 6.01
C ALA A 330 32.67 -12.15 4.52
N GLU A 331 32.85 -13.26 3.80
CA GLU A 331 33.07 -13.23 2.34
C GLU A 331 31.88 -12.63 1.59
N LEU A 332 30.66 -13.01 1.90
CA LEU A 332 29.45 -12.46 1.29
C LEU A 332 29.26 -10.99 1.64
N ASN A 333 29.56 -10.59 2.87
CA ASN A 333 29.42 -9.22 3.33
C ASN A 333 30.44 -8.26 2.68
N ALA A 334 31.57 -8.79 2.18
CA ALA A 334 32.58 -8.01 1.46
C ALA A 334 32.18 -7.67 0.02
N LEU A 335 31.15 -8.31 -0.54
CA LEU A 335 30.70 -8.05 -1.91
C LEU A 335 30.07 -6.66 -2.07
N ASP A 336 30.38 -5.99 -3.17
CA ASP A 336 29.83 -4.66 -3.49
C ASP A 336 28.34 -4.70 -3.81
N LYS A 337 27.88 -5.81 -4.42
CA LYS A 337 26.49 -6.05 -4.79
C LYS A 337 26.02 -7.35 -4.16
N ILE A 338 24.70 -7.52 -4.09
CA ILE A 338 24.09 -8.75 -3.57
C ILE A 338 24.30 -9.87 -4.58
N ASP A 339 24.88 -10.99 -4.14
CA ASP A 339 24.82 -12.27 -4.84
C ASP A 339 23.62 -13.04 -4.29
N TYR A 340 22.46 -12.89 -4.94
CA TYR A 340 21.20 -13.41 -4.46
C TYR A 340 21.24 -14.91 -4.18
N GLU A 341 21.81 -15.70 -5.08
CA GLU A 341 21.86 -17.15 -4.97
C GLU A 341 22.72 -17.59 -3.80
N LYS A 342 23.94 -17.08 -3.70
CA LYS A 342 24.87 -17.42 -2.61
C LYS A 342 24.35 -17.02 -1.23
N VAL A 343 23.78 -15.82 -1.14
CA VAL A 343 23.22 -15.32 0.12
C VAL A 343 22.04 -16.18 0.58
N ASN A 344 21.12 -16.51 -0.33
CA ASN A 344 19.95 -17.32 0.01
C ASN A 344 20.35 -18.76 0.35
N ASP A 345 21.26 -19.38 -0.40
CA ASP A 345 21.80 -20.70 -0.08
C ASP A 345 22.44 -20.71 1.30
N PHE A 346 23.26 -19.73 1.62
CA PHE A 346 23.89 -19.61 2.92
C PHE A 346 22.86 -19.48 4.04
N LYS A 347 21.89 -18.58 3.92
CA LYS A 347 20.89 -18.34 4.96
C LYS A 347 19.97 -19.54 5.16
N ILE A 348 19.47 -20.15 4.11
CA ILE A 348 18.60 -21.34 4.19
C ILE A 348 19.35 -22.50 4.84
N ASN A 349 20.60 -22.76 4.46
CA ASN A 349 21.42 -23.82 5.05
C ASN A 349 21.68 -23.56 6.55
N TYR A 350 21.96 -22.31 6.92
CA TYR A 350 22.15 -21.94 8.31
C TYR A 350 20.86 -22.14 9.14
N LEU A 351 19.74 -21.65 8.64
CA LEU A 351 18.43 -21.80 9.26
C LEU A 351 18.05 -23.28 9.42
N ARG A 352 18.39 -24.11 8.46
CA ARG A 352 18.15 -25.56 8.54
C ARG A 352 18.99 -26.23 9.63
N GLN A 353 20.24 -25.81 9.78
CA GLN A 353 21.08 -26.29 10.88
C GLN A 353 20.53 -25.87 12.25
N ILE A 354 20.08 -24.64 12.39
CA ILE A 354 19.43 -24.17 13.63
C ILE A 354 18.12 -24.91 13.87
N PHE A 355 17.30 -25.15 12.85
CA PHE A 355 16.08 -25.94 12.98
C PHE A 355 16.36 -27.37 13.46
N ASN A 356 17.35 -28.03 12.92
CA ASN A 356 17.75 -29.37 13.37
C ASN A 356 18.25 -29.35 14.81
N GLN A 357 18.91 -28.30 15.24
CA GLN A 357 19.46 -28.14 16.58
C GLN A 357 18.43 -27.72 17.62
N GLU A 358 17.61 -26.71 17.34
CA GLU A 358 16.75 -26.01 18.30
C GLU A 358 15.26 -26.02 17.92
N GLY A 359 14.90 -26.44 16.71
CA GLY A 359 13.56 -26.29 16.17
C GLY A 359 12.47 -26.92 17.02
N GLU A 360 12.65 -28.13 17.49
CA GLU A 360 11.69 -28.85 18.33
C GLU A 360 11.45 -28.11 19.67
N LYS A 361 12.51 -27.62 20.26
CA LYS A 361 12.43 -26.83 21.50
C LYS A 361 11.68 -25.50 21.29
N MET A 362 12.01 -24.78 20.22
CA MET A 362 11.38 -23.49 19.90
C MET A 362 9.90 -23.65 19.58
N MET A 363 9.52 -24.71 18.88
CA MET A 363 8.14 -24.99 18.51
C MET A 363 7.26 -25.45 19.69
N LYS A 364 7.83 -25.75 20.84
CA LYS A 364 7.12 -26.06 22.09
C LYS A 364 6.85 -24.82 22.95
N THR A 365 7.42 -23.67 22.62
CA THR A 365 7.22 -22.43 23.37
C THR A 365 5.79 -21.89 23.23
N ALA A 366 5.36 -21.13 24.24
CA ALA A 366 4.05 -20.46 24.21
C ALA A 366 3.96 -19.43 23.06
N GLU A 367 5.05 -18.72 22.81
CA GLU A 367 5.16 -17.74 21.73
C GLU A 367 4.95 -18.38 20.34
N TYR A 368 5.60 -19.52 20.10
CA TYR A 368 5.40 -20.25 18.83
C TYR A 368 3.96 -20.73 18.68
N LYS A 369 3.37 -21.27 19.73
CA LYS A 369 1.99 -21.77 19.69
C LYS A 369 1.00 -20.64 19.39
N ALA A 370 1.19 -19.49 20.01
CA ALA A 370 0.39 -18.29 19.70
C ALA A 370 0.57 -17.84 18.25
N PHE A 371 1.81 -17.76 17.77
CA PHE A 371 2.09 -17.44 16.37
C PHE A 371 1.42 -18.42 15.41
N PHE A 372 1.54 -19.71 15.66
CA PHE A 372 0.93 -20.75 14.82
C PHE A 372 -0.59 -20.61 14.79
N GLN A 373 -1.22 -20.43 15.94
CA GLN A 373 -2.67 -20.24 16.05
C GLN A 373 -3.15 -19.01 15.26
N ASP A 374 -2.40 -17.92 15.34
CA ASP A 374 -2.76 -16.66 14.64
C ASP A 374 -2.56 -16.73 13.13
N THR A 375 -1.65 -17.58 12.66
CA THR A 375 -1.18 -17.59 11.27
C THR A 375 -1.46 -18.88 10.50
N GLU A 376 -1.99 -19.92 11.14
CA GLU A 376 -2.15 -21.25 10.53
C GLU A 376 -2.90 -21.24 9.19
N LEU A 377 -3.86 -20.32 9.00
CA LEU A 377 -4.65 -20.25 7.77
C LEU A 377 -3.80 -20.01 6.52
N TRP A 378 -2.75 -19.22 6.65
CA TRP A 378 -1.81 -18.97 5.54
C TRP A 378 -0.49 -19.71 5.70
N LEU A 379 -0.02 -19.90 6.95
CA LEU A 379 1.27 -20.49 7.24
C LEU A 379 1.33 -21.95 6.80
N VAL A 380 0.28 -22.72 7.08
CA VAL A 380 0.23 -24.15 6.71
C VAL A 380 0.27 -24.32 5.19
N PRO A 381 -0.60 -23.71 4.39
CA PRO A 381 -0.52 -23.85 2.94
C PRO A 381 0.79 -23.30 2.35
N TYR A 382 1.33 -22.19 2.90
CA TYR A 382 2.61 -21.66 2.47
C TYR A 382 3.76 -22.67 2.68
N ALA A 383 3.81 -23.32 3.85
CA ALA A 383 4.84 -24.30 4.14
C ALA A 383 4.71 -25.56 3.25
N GLN A 384 3.49 -25.98 3.00
CA GLN A 384 3.19 -27.10 2.09
C GLN A 384 3.60 -26.79 0.65
N TYR A 385 3.25 -25.59 0.15
CA TYR A 385 3.66 -25.11 -1.15
C TYR A 385 5.19 -25.09 -1.28
N SER A 386 5.87 -24.52 -0.31
CA SER A 386 7.33 -24.38 -0.32
C SER A 386 8.03 -25.73 -0.33
N TYR A 387 7.53 -26.67 0.46
CA TYR A 387 8.01 -28.05 0.46
C TYR A 387 7.81 -28.74 -0.91
N LEU A 388 6.61 -28.62 -1.49
CA LEU A 388 6.29 -29.25 -2.77
C LEU A 388 7.06 -28.62 -3.93
N ARG A 389 7.22 -27.29 -3.93
CA ARG A 389 8.08 -26.59 -4.89
C ARG A 389 9.51 -27.16 -4.88
N ASP A 390 10.11 -27.27 -3.70
CA ASP A 390 11.48 -27.74 -3.53
C ASP A 390 11.60 -29.23 -3.88
N LYS A 391 10.64 -30.05 -3.46
CA LYS A 391 10.59 -31.48 -3.79
C LYS A 391 10.49 -31.72 -5.29
N ASN A 392 9.68 -30.97 -5.99
CA ASN A 392 9.42 -31.17 -7.42
C ASN A 392 10.37 -30.37 -8.32
N GLY A 393 11.22 -29.49 -7.74
CA GLY A 393 12.16 -28.68 -8.50
C GLY A 393 11.52 -27.62 -9.39
N THR A 394 10.24 -27.31 -9.19
CA THR A 394 9.50 -26.28 -9.93
C THR A 394 8.38 -25.70 -9.08
N ALA A 395 8.17 -24.39 -9.21
CA ALA A 395 7.04 -23.68 -8.61
C ALA A 395 5.73 -23.82 -9.43
N ASP A 396 5.83 -24.25 -10.68
CA ASP A 396 4.64 -24.49 -11.51
C ASP A 396 3.90 -25.74 -11.03
N PHE A 397 2.93 -25.52 -10.15
CA PHE A 397 2.14 -26.58 -9.54
C PHE A 397 1.32 -27.40 -10.57
N ASN A 398 1.08 -26.87 -11.77
CA ASN A 398 0.43 -27.63 -12.84
C ASN A 398 1.32 -28.74 -13.39
N GLN A 399 2.64 -28.66 -13.18
CA GLN A 399 3.62 -29.67 -13.59
C GLN A 399 3.94 -30.67 -12.47
N TRP A 400 3.42 -30.48 -11.26
CA TRP A 400 3.65 -31.40 -10.16
C TRP A 400 2.95 -32.75 -10.44
N PRO A 401 3.57 -33.88 -10.13
CA PRO A 401 2.94 -35.18 -10.31
C PRO A 401 1.71 -35.39 -9.44
N ASP A 402 1.73 -34.78 -8.24
CA ASP A 402 0.66 -34.83 -7.23
C ASP A 402 0.42 -33.41 -6.69
N HIS A 403 -0.70 -33.18 -6.01
CA HIS A 403 -0.99 -31.92 -5.30
C HIS A 403 -1.13 -30.68 -6.21
N GLN A 404 -1.54 -30.86 -7.46
CA GLN A 404 -1.79 -29.76 -8.37
C GLN A 404 -2.92 -28.83 -7.91
N VAL A 405 -3.88 -29.38 -7.18
CA VAL A 405 -5.00 -28.67 -6.57
C VAL A 405 -4.89 -28.80 -5.05
N TRP A 406 -4.94 -27.66 -4.36
CA TRP A 406 -4.94 -27.63 -2.91
C TRP A 406 -6.38 -27.68 -2.38
N ASP A 407 -6.65 -28.53 -1.40
CA ASP A 407 -7.92 -28.66 -0.70
C ASP A 407 -7.70 -29.06 0.76
N GLU A 408 -8.79 -29.22 1.52
CA GLU A 408 -8.73 -29.54 2.95
C GLU A 408 -8.16 -30.95 3.23
N ALA A 409 -8.36 -31.90 2.34
CA ALA A 409 -7.78 -33.23 2.48
C ALA A 409 -6.27 -33.21 2.30
N GLU A 410 -5.78 -32.44 1.30
CA GLU A 410 -4.35 -32.18 1.07
C GLU A 410 -3.72 -31.48 2.26
N ARG A 411 -4.40 -30.44 2.77
CA ARG A 411 -3.95 -29.72 3.95
C ARG A 411 -3.71 -30.64 5.13
N LYS A 412 -4.66 -31.53 5.44
CA LYS A 412 -4.55 -32.47 6.56
C LYS A 412 -3.45 -33.52 6.35
N ALA A 413 -3.35 -34.06 5.14
CA ALA A 413 -2.36 -35.09 4.82
C ALA A 413 -0.92 -34.58 4.98
N LEU A 414 -0.62 -33.41 4.47
CA LEU A 414 0.72 -32.80 4.55
C LEU A 414 1.04 -32.15 5.91
N ALA A 415 0.04 -31.84 6.72
CA ALA A 415 0.20 -31.31 8.07
C ALA A 415 0.34 -32.42 9.16
N ASP A 416 0.15 -33.68 8.84
CA ASP A 416 0.23 -34.78 9.82
C ASP A 416 1.66 -34.98 10.31
N PRO A 417 1.93 -34.81 11.64
CA PRO A 417 3.26 -34.95 12.22
C PRO A 417 3.85 -36.37 12.07
N LYS A 418 3.03 -37.36 11.75
CA LYS A 418 3.46 -38.76 11.56
C LYS A 418 4.06 -39.03 10.18
N THR A 419 3.88 -38.15 9.23
CA THR A 419 4.40 -38.27 7.86
C THR A 419 5.88 -37.93 7.77
N ALA A 420 6.61 -38.59 6.86
CA ALA A 420 8.00 -38.26 6.60
C ALA A 420 8.20 -36.84 6.05
N ALA A 421 7.20 -36.28 5.38
CA ALA A 421 7.21 -34.94 4.82
C ALA A 421 7.11 -33.83 5.89
N TYR A 422 6.50 -34.12 7.04
CA TYR A 422 6.21 -33.13 8.07
C TYR A 422 7.43 -32.34 8.53
N LYS A 423 8.57 -32.97 8.73
CA LYS A 423 9.80 -32.29 9.16
C LYS A 423 10.22 -31.21 8.17
N ASN A 424 10.07 -31.44 6.87
CA ASN A 424 10.40 -30.50 5.84
C ASN A 424 9.36 -29.36 5.74
N VAL A 425 8.10 -29.68 5.97
CA VAL A 425 7.02 -28.67 6.07
C VAL A 425 7.22 -27.81 7.32
N ALA A 426 7.48 -28.43 8.46
CA ALA A 426 7.67 -27.73 9.74
C ALA A 426 8.89 -26.80 9.75
N PHE A 427 9.90 -27.06 8.93
CA PHE A 427 11.01 -26.14 8.73
C PHE A 427 10.53 -24.74 8.30
N PHE A 428 9.56 -24.66 7.41
CA PHE A 428 9.00 -23.39 6.96
C PHE A 428 8.13 -22.72 8.03
N TYR A 429 7.46 -23.49 8.91
CA TYR A 429 6.81 -22.92 10.09
C TYR A 429 7.83 -22.23 11.01
N PHE A 430 8.93 -22.91 11.27
CA PHE A 430 10.01 -22.39 12.08
C PHE A 430 10.62 -21.11 11.49
N VAL A 431 10.93 -21.10 10.19
CA VAL A 431 11.53 -19.94 9.52
C VAL A 431 10.60 -18.74 9.60
N GLN A 432 9.32 -18.92 9.32
CA GLN A 432 8.35 -17.82 9.38
C GLN A 432 8.15 -17.32 10.82
N PHE A 433 8.20 -18.18 11.80
CA PHE A 433 8.17 -17.77 13.21
C PHE A 433 9.38 -16.88 13.57
N VAL A 434 10.57 -17.27 13.16
CA VAL A 434 11.78 -16.47 13.35
C VAL A 434 11.64 -15.08 12.71
N LEU A 435 11.20 -15.04 11.45
CA LEU A 435 11.03 -13.81 10.69
C LEU A 435 9.96 -12.88 11.27
N ASP A 436 8.83 -13.44 11.68
CA ASP A 436 7.75 -12.70 12.32
C ASP A 436 8.22 -12.03 13.62
N ARG A 437 8.91 -12.76 14.48
CA ARG A 437 9.48 -12.21 15.71
C ARG A 437 10.45 -11.08 15.43
N GLN A 438 11.41 -11.31 14.54
CA GLN A 438 12.44 -10.33 14.23
C GLN A 438 11.86 -9.07 13.61
N MET A 439 10.89 -9.20 12.70
CA MET A 439 10.23 -8.03 12.11
C MET A 439 9.35 -7.29 13.11
N GLN A 440 8.64 -7.99 13.99
CA GLN A 440 7.88 -7.35 15.06
C GLN A 440 8.80 -6.61 16.04
N GLU A 441 9.94 -7.19 16.39
CA GLU A 441 10.94 -6.51 17.23
C GLU A 441 11.48 -5.23 16.59
N ALA A 442 11.73 -5.26 15.26
CA ALA A 442 12.13 -4.07 14.52
C ALA A 442 11.01 -3.00 14.50
N HIS A 443 9.77 -3.41 14.33
CA HIS A 443 8.60 -2.53 14.38
C HIS A 443 8.43 -1.86 15.74
N GLU A 444 8.52 -2.62 16.83
CA GLU A 444 8.47 -2.07 18.20
C GLU A 444 9.65 -1.13 18.47
N HIS A 445 10.84 -1.46 17.98
CA HIS A 445 12.01 -0.60 18.07
C HIS A 445 11.77 0.75 17.36
N ALA A 446 11.19 0.72 16.17
CA ALA A 446 10.85 1.93 15.42
C ALA A 446 9.83 2.80 16.18
N LYS A 447 8.76 2.20 16.72
CA LYS A 447 7.78 2.93 17.55
C LYS A 447 8.44 3.59 18.75
N ALA A 448 9.30 2.87 19.47
CA ALA A 448 10.00 3.41 20.62
C ALA A 448 10.92 4.59 20.28
N LYS A 449 11.46 4.60 19.06
CA LYS A 449 12.30 5.71 18.55
C LYS A 449 11.49 6.83 17.88
N GLY A 450 10.18 6.73 17.82
CA GLY A 450 9.32 7.69 17.14
C GLY A 450 9.48 7.66 15.62
N VAL A 451 9.80 6.50 15.04
CA VAL A 451 9.97 6.29 13.60
C VAL A 451 8.82 5.44 13.07
N ILE A 452 8.17 5.94 12.02
CA ILE A 452 7.13 5.23 11.31
C ILE A 452 7.78 4.29 10.30
N LEU A 453 7.56 2.97 10.42
CA LEU A 453 7.89 2.04 9.36
C LEU A 453 6.77 2.05 8.32
N LYS A 454 7.12 2.42 7.10
CA LYS A 454 6.22 2.45 5.95
C LYS A 454 6.54 1.28 5.03
N GLY A 455 5.59 0.33 4.93
CA GLY A 455 5.68 -0.82 4.04
C GLY A 455 5.27 -0.50 2.61
N ASP A 456 5.44 -1.46 1.74
CA ASP A 456 5.03 -1.41 0.35
C ASP A 456 4.21 -2.65 0.03
N ILE A 457 3.02 -2.46 -0.52
CA ILE A 457 2.06 -3.52 -0.82
C ILE A 457 1.95 -3.66 -2.34
N PRO A 458 2.60 -4.68 -2.94
CA PRO A 458 2.54 -4.93 -4.38
C PRO A 458 1.12 -5.11 -4.89
N ILE A 459 0.83 -4.63 -6.09
CA ILE A 459 -0.47 -4.87 -6.75
C ILE A 459 -0.61 -6.32 -7.19
N GLY A 460 0.47 -6.98 -7.60
CA GLY A 460 0.45 -8.32 -8.17
C GLY A 460 0.95 -9.41 -7.22
N VAL A 461 0.72 -10.64 -7.63
CA VAL A 461 1.31 -11.86 -7.04
C VAL A 461 1.89 -12.71 -8.15
N ASN A 462 2.84 -13.58 -7.82
CA ASN A 462 3.38 -14.50 -8.82
C ASN A 462 2.30 -15.48 -9.28
N ARG A 463 2.21 -15.70 -10.59
CA ARG A 463 1.25 -16.60 -11.24
C ARG A 463 1.33 -18.03 -10.73
N ASN A 464 2.52 -18.49 -10.39
CA ASN A 464 2.80 -19.81 -9.87
C ASN A 464 3.02 -19.82 -8.33
N GLY A 465 2.53 -18.80 -7.65
CA GLY A 465 2.69 -18.64 -6.21
C GLY A 465 1.67 -19.41 -5.39
N CYS A 466 1.91 -19.44 -4.09
CA CYS A 466 1.07 -20.11 -3.11
C CYS A 466 -0.36 -19.54 -3.10
N ASP A 467 -0.53 -18.23 -3.21
CA ASP A 467 -1.86 -17.61 -3.14
C ASP A 467 -2.76 -18.05 -4.30
N VAL A 468 -2.20 -18.18 -5.50
CA VAL A 468 -2.92 -18.69 -6.68
C VAL A 468 -3.23 -20.18 -6.53
N TRP A 469 -2.31 -20.96 -5.97
CA TRP A 469 -2.50 -22.38 -5.73
C TRP A 469 -3.63 -22.66 -4.72
N THR A 470 -3.70 -21.88 -3.65
CA THR A 470 -4.66 -22.08 -2.57
C THR A 470 -6.03 -21.47 -2.81
N GLU A 471 -6.09 -20.28 -3.44
CA GLU A 471 -7.33 -19.53 -3.66
C GLU A 471 -7.46 -19.06 -5.13
N PRO A 472 -7.44 -19.98 -6.11
CA PRO A 472 -7.41 -19.64 -7.55
C PRO A 472 -8.64 -18.86 -8.02
N LYS A 473 -9.77 -18.94 -7.31
CA LYS A 473 -11.01 -18.22 -7.64
C LYS A 473 -10.83 -16.70 -7.69
N TYR A 474 -9.87 -16.16 -6.96
CA TYR A 474 -9.64 -14.72 -6.90
C TYR A 474 -8.77 -14.16 -8.03
N PHE A 475 -8.26 -15.03 -8.92
CA PHE A 475 -7.29 -14.65 -9.93
C PHE A 475 -7.75 -15.04 -11.34
N ASN A 476 -7.53 -14.13 -12.31
CA ASN A 476 -7.72 -14.39 -13.73
C ASN A 476 -6.38 -14.80 -14.35
N LEU A 477 -6.25 -16.06 -14.67
CA LEU A 477 -5.03 -16.61 -15.27
C LEU A 477 -4.95 -16.39 -16.80
N ASN A 478 -6.03 -15.92 -17.40
CA ASN A 478 -6.08 -15.59 -18.83
C ASN A 478 -5.56 -14.19 -19.17
N GLY A 479 -5.28 -13.38 -18.16
CA GLY A 479 -4.77 -12.04 -18.29
C GLY A 479 -3.41 -11.87 -17.63
N GLN A 480 -2.68 -10.86 -18.07
CA GLN A 480 -1.44 -10.40 -17.48
C GLN A 480 -1.60 -8.93 -17.09
N ALA A 481 -1.32 -8.60 -15.82
CA ALA A 481 -1.32 -7.22 -15.39
C ALA A 481 -0.10 -6.47 -15.94
N GLY A 482 -0.28 -5.22 -16.26
CA GLY A 482 0.78 -4.36 -16.77
C GLY A 482 0.39 -2.90 -16.78
N ALA A 483 1.14 -2.09 -17.50
CA ALA A 483 0.88 -0.68 -17.73
C ALA A 483 0.80 -0.38 -19.24
N PRO A 484 -0.07 0.56 -19.65
CA PRO A 484 -0.12 0.99 -21.03
C PRO A 484 1.17 1.70 -21.46
N PRO A 485 1.43 1.84 -22.78
CA PRO A 485 2.56 2.61 -23.28
C PRO A 485 2.64 4.01 -22.69
N ASP A 486 3.85 4.41 -22.32
CA ASP A 486 4.18 5.72 -21.77
C ASP A 486 5.56 6.18 -22.24
N ASP A 487 6.07 7.27 -21.67
CA ASP A 487 7.39 7.83 -21.97
C ASP A 487 8.55 6.89 -21.59
N PHE A 488 8.31 5.93 -20.67
CA PHE A 488 9.31 4.96 -20.21
C PHE A 488 9.35 3.70 -21.09
N SER A 489 8.24 3.34 -21.69
CA SER A 489 8.12 2.14 -22.53
C SER A 489 7.11 2.34 -23.64
N ALA A 490 7.58 2.44 -24.89
CA ALA A 490 6.74 2.57 -26.08
C ALA A 490 5.83 1.35 -26.32
N ASN A 491 6.21 0.18 -25.83
CA ASN A 491 5.47 -1.08 -25.93
C ASN A 491 4.61 -1.40 -24.70
N GLY A 492 4.53 -0.48 -23.73
CA GLY A 492 3.94 -0.75 -22.44
C GLY A 492 4.80 -1.66 -21.57
N GLN A 493 4.34 -1.90 -20.35
CA GLN A 493 4.98 -2.83 -19.41
C GLN A 493 4.08 -4.05 -19.24
N ASN A 494 4.66 -5.23 -19.33
CA ASN A 494 3.98 -6.49 -19.01
C ASN A 494 4.62 -7.08 -17.75
N TRP A 495 3.91 -6.97 -16.62
CA TRP A 495 4.40 -7.48 -15.32
C TRP A 495 4.19 -8.98 -15.16
N GLY A 496 3.36 -9.59 -15.98
CA GLY A 496 3.12 -11.04 -15.99
C GLY A 496 2.24 -11.58 -14.88
N PHE A 497 1.81 -10.75 -13.94
CA PHE A 497 0.95 -11.16 -12.83
C PHE A 497 -0.46 -11.49 -13.32
N PRO A 498 -1.16 -12.46 -12.71
CA PRO A 498 -2.59 -12.63 -12.96
C PRO A 498 -3.34 -11.38 -12.53
N THR A 499 -4.44 -11.07 -13.17
CA THR A 499 -5.35 -10.01 -12.74
C THR A 499 -6.32 -10.55 -11.69
N TYR A 500 -6.93 -9.66 -10.90
CA TYR A 500 -7.88 -10.06 -9.85
C TYR A 500 -9.27 -10.29 -10.41
N ASN A 501 -9.92 -11.34 -9.96
CA ASN A 501 -11.34 -11.56 -10.16
C ASN A 501 -12.13 -10.79 -9.11
N TRP A 502 -12.38 -9.51 -9.36
CA TRP A 502 -13.09 -8.64 -8.41
C TRP A 502 -14.53 -9.07 -8.15
N PHE A 503 -15.15 -9.74 -9.10
CA PHE A 503 -16.49 -10.30 -8.90
C PHE A 503 -16.49 -11.32 -7.75
N GLU A 504 -15.56 -12.25 -7.72
CA GLU A 504 -15.41 -13.21 -6.64
C GLU A 504 -14.93 -12.57 -5.34
N MET A 505 -13.98 -11.62 -5.41
CA MET A 505 -13.50 -10.93 -4.22
C MET A 505 -14.58 -10.10 -3.53
N LEU A 506 -15.46 -9.43 -4.28
CA LEU A 506 -16.54 -8.62 -3.73
C LEU A 506 -17.65 -9.45 -3.08
N LYS A 507 -17.83 -10.71 -3.45
CA LYS A 507 -18.84 -11.60 -2.85
C LYS A 507 -18.62 -11.79 -1.35
N ASP A 508 -17.39 -11.84 -0.88
CA ASP A 508 -17.06 -12.01 0.53
C ASP A 508 -16.56 -10.72 1.20
N GLY A 509 -16.74 -9.58 0.56
CA GLY A 509 -16.30 -8.28 1.06
C GLY A 509 -14.79 -8.07 1.01
N CYS A 510 -14.12 -8.63 0.03
CA CYS A 510 -12.66 -8.52 -0.19
C CYS A 510 -11.83 -9.09 0.97
N GLN A 511 -12.23 -10.23 1.52
CA GLN A 511 -11.58 -10.83 2.70
C GLN A 511 -10.09 -11.15 2.47
N TRP A 512 -9.71 -11.56 1.26
CA TRP A 512 -8.30 -11.79 0.92
C TRP A 512 -7.44 -10.55 1.12
N TRP A 513 -7.91 -9.39 0.63
CA TRP A 513 -7.23 -8.11 0.83
C TRP A 513 -7.25 -7.67 2.29
N ASN A 514 -8.37 -7.84 2.99
CA ASN A 514 -8.46 -7.51 4.42
C ASN A 514 -7.47 -8.32 5.26
N ARG A 515 -7.36 -9.61 5.01
CA ARG A 515 -6.36 -10.48 5.67
C ARG A 515 -4.94 -10.01 5.38
N ARG A 516 -4.65 -9.63 4.13
CA ARG A 516 -3.36 -9.11 3.71
C ARG A 516 -3.00 -7.83 4.47
N PHE A 517 -3.89 -6.85 4.52
CA PHE A 517 -3.65 -5.60 5.25
C PHE A 517 -3.48 -5.83 6.75
N LYS A 518 -4.31 -6.67 7.36
CA LYS A 518 -4.18 -7.03 8.78
C LYS A 518 -2.84 -7.69 9.10
N ASN A 519 -2.37 -8.57 8.22
CA ASN A 519 -1.04 -9.16 8.37
C ASN A 519 0.08 -8.12 8.27
N MET A 520 0.00 -7.20 7.33
CA MET A 520 1.00 -6.12 7.20
C MET A 520 0.98 -5.14 8.37
N ALA A 521 -0.17 -4.91 9.01
CA ALA A 521 -0.28 -4.08 10.20
C ALA A 521 0.48 -4.64 11.42
N ARG A 522 0.90 -5.89 11.40
CA ARG A 522 1.80 -6.49 12.40
C ARG A 522 3.20 -5.86 12.36
N TYR A 523 3.59 -5.28 11.23
CA TYR A 523 4.96 -4.86 10.93
C TYR A 523 5.11 -3.39 10.57
N PHE A 524 4.01 -2.72 10.20
CA PHE A 524 4.03 -1.36 9.67
C PHE A 524 2.93 -0.50 10.27
N ASP A 525 3.16 0.82 10.31
CA ASP A 525 2.17 1.82 10.70
C ASP A 525 1.75 2.75 9.57
N ALA A 526 2.38 2.60 8.42
CA ALA A 526 2.02 3.22 7.16
C ALA A 526 2.33 2.26 6.01
N TYR A 527 1.69 2.44 4.87
CA TYR A 527 1.99 1.67 3.66
C TYR A 527 1.77 2.48 2.39
N ARG A 528 2.50 2.09 1.37
CA ARG A 528 2.29 2.50 -0.01
C ARG A 528 1.49 1.43 -0.72
N ILE A 529 0.31 1.76 -1.22
CA ILE A 529 -0.38 0.91 -2.18
C ILE A 529 0.32 1.07 -3.53
N ASP A 530 0.97 0.02 -3.96
CA ASP A 530 1.55 -0.07 -5.29
C ASP A 530 0.42 -0.06 -6.34
N HIS A 531 0.59 0.78 -7.36
CA HIS A 531 -0.37 0.91 -8.46
C HIS A 531 -1.82 1.02 -7.99
N VAL A 532 -2.16 2.06 -7.25
CA VAL A 532 -3.54 2.27 -6.75
C VAL A 532 -4.56 2.32 -7.88
N LEU A 533 -4.14 2.73 -9.08
CA LEU A 533 -4.97 2.74 -10.29
C LEU A 533 -5.57 1.36 -10.59
N GLY A 534 -4.91 0.28 -10.17
CA GLY A 534 -5.40 -1.10 -10.33
C GLY A 534 -6.71 -1.38 -9.60
N PHE A 535 -7.08 -0.59 -8.58
CA PHE A 535 -8.38 -0.68 -7.90
C PHE A 535 -9.51 0.02 -8.66
N PHE A 536 -9.15 0.91 -9.57
CA PHE A 536 -10.07 1.57 -10.52
C PHE A 536 -10.23 0.73 -11.77
N ARG A 537 -9.10 0.36 -12.37
CA ARG A 537 -8.94 -0.51 -13.53
C ARG A 537 -7.51 -0.99 -13.60
N ILE A 538 -7.30 -2.12 -14.24
CA ILE A 538 -5.96 -2.65 -14.53
C ILE A 538 -5.75 -2.71 -16.05
N TRP A 539 -4.53 -2.46 -16.49
CA TRP A 539 -4.14 -2.75 -17.88
C TRP A 539 -3.95 -4.25 -18.01
N GLU A 540 -4.90 -4.91 -18.67
CA GLU A 540 -4.92 -6.36 -18.82
C GLU A 540 -4.44 -6.75 -20.21
N ILE A 541 -3.34 -7.48 -20.24
CA ILE A 541 -2.67 -7.93 -21.45
C ILE A 541 -3.02 -9.39 -21.67
N PRO A 542 -3.41 -9.81 -22.90
CA PRO A 542 -3.66 -11.22 -23.18
C PRO A 542 -2.43 -12.08 -22.90
N VAL A 543 -2.62 -13.30 -22.38
CA VAL A 543 -1.50 -14.19 -22.01
C VAL A 543 -0.61 -14.59 -23.19
N HIS A 544 -1.13 -14.54 -24.41
CA HIS A 544 -0.37 -14.81 -25.62
C HIS A 544 0.41 -13.60 -26.16
N SER A 545 0.29 -12.44 -25.55
CA SER A 545 1.08 -11.24 -25.86
C SER A 545 2.30 -11.14 -24.98
N VAL A 546 3.41 -10.68 -25.55
CA VAL A 546 4.66 -10.33 -24.85
C VAL A 546 4.65 -8.85 -24.45
N HIS A 547 4.29 -7.98 -25.38
CA HIS A 547 4.18 -6.54 -25.20
C HIS A 547 2.79 -6.10 -24.73
N GLY A 548 2.70 -4.89 -24.21
CA GLY A 548 1.47 -4.35 -23.66
C GLY A 548 0.51 -3.70 -24.67
N LEU A 549 0.87 -3.59 -25.94
CA LEU A 549 0.09 -2.85 -26.94
C LEU A 549 -1.32 -3.43 -27.20
N LEU A 550 -1.49 -4.74 -27.08
CA LEU A 550 -2.78 -5.41 -27.26
C LEU A 550 -3.61 -5.50 -25.98
N GLY A 551 -3.18 -4.82 -24.92
CA GLY A 551 -3.91 -4.74 -23.67
C GLY A 551 -5.19 -3.91 -23.77
N GLN A 552 -6.01 -4.01 -22.73
CA GLN A 552 -7.21 -3.21 -22.54
C GLN A 552 -7.41 -2.94 -21.05
N PHE A 553 -8.05 -1.82 -20.71
CA PHE A 553 -8.43 -1.59 -19.31
C PHE A 553 -9.56 -2.54 -18.90
N ALA A 554 -9.40 -3.16 -17.76
CA ALA A 554 -10.37 -4.06 -17.15
C ALA A 554 -10.64 -3.61 -15.68
N PRO A 555 -11.89 -3.25 -15.35
CA PRO A 555 -13.04 -3.08 -16.23
C PRO A 555 -12.98 -1.78 -17.05
N ALA A 556 -13.69 -1.75 -18.17
CA ALA A 556 -13.93 -0.55 -18.96
C ALA A 556 -15.25 -0.66 -19.75
N LEU A 557 -15.82 0.47 -20.09
CA LEU A 557 -17.02 0.54 -20.91
C LEU A 557 -16.63 0.35 -22.38
N ALA A 558 -16.71 -0.90 -22.85
CA ALA A 558 -16.46 -1.24 -24.24
C ALA A 558 -17.47 -0.55 -25.18
N MET A 559 -17.11 -0.45 -26.46
CA MET A 559 -17.93 0.21 -27.49
C MET A 559 -18.56 -0.80 -28.43
N SER A 560 -19.84 -0.63 -28.71
CA SER A 560 -20.51 -1.37 -29.76
C SER A 560 -20.12 -0.83 -31.12
N ARG A 561 -20.43 -1.60 -32.16
CA ARG A 561 -20.26 -1.17 -33.57
C ARG A 561 -21.00 0.14 -33.84
N GLU A 562 -22.23 0.24 -33.36
CA GLU A 562 -23.10 1.40 -33.57
C GLU A 562 -22.53 2.64 -32.87
N GLU A 563 -22.00 2.48 -31.67
CA GLU A 563 -21.29 3.58 -30.97
C GLU A 563 -20.06 4.05 -31.72
N ILE A 564 -19.25 3.14 -32.25
CA ILE A 564 -18.05 3.46 -33.04
C ILE A 564 -18.45 4.25 -34.28
N GLU A 565 -19.45 3.77 -35.01
CA GLU A 565 -19.97 4.43 -36.22
C GLU A 565 -20.60 5.79 -35.95
N SER A 566 -21.12 6.01 -34.74
CA SER A 566 -21.65 7.33 -34.32
C SER A 566 -20.60 8.45 -34.29
N TYR A 567 -19.33 8.11 -34.17
CA TYR A 567 -18.22 9.06 -34.30
C TYR A 567 -17.85 9.43 -35.74
N GLY A 568 -18.44 8.76 -36.73
CA GLY A 568 -18.17 8.96 -38.15
C GLY A 568 -17.18 7.97 -38.77
N LEU A 569 -16.74 6.95 -38.03
CA LEU A 569 -15.87 5.90 -38.48
C LEU A 569 -16.70 4.71 -39.02
N HIS A 570 -16.59 4.40 -40.31
CA HIS A 570 -17.20 3.18 -40.84
C HIS A 570 -16.42 1.97 -40.29
N PHE A 571 -17.07 1.18 -39.44
CA PHE A 571 -16.40 0.09 -38.73
C PHE A 571 -16.29 -1.15 -39.63
N GLN A 572 -15.08 -1.41 -40.11
CA GLN A 572 -14.72 -2.60 -40.87
C GLN A 572 -14.04 -3.60 -39.93
N GLU A 573 -14.83 -4.46 -39.30
CA GLU A 573 -14.37 -5.35 -38.22
C GLU A 573 -13.14 -6.16 -38.62
N ASP A 574 -13.22 -6.91 -39.71
CA ASP A 574 -12.11 -7.75 -40.16
C ASP A 574 -10.81 -6.96 -40.41
N ARG A 575 -10.92 -5.75 -40.96
CA ARG A 575 -9.76 -4.92 -41.25
C ARG A 575 -9.15 -4.32 -39.95
N PHE A 576 -9.97 -3.91 -39.00
CA PHE A 576 -9.53 -3.15 -37.85
C PHE A 576 -9.05 -3.99 -36.66
N ILE A 577 -9.48 -5.24 -36.55
CA ILE A 577 -9.09 -6.13 -35.45
C ILE A 577 -8.02 -7.14 -35.83
N ARG A 578 -7.77 -7.33 -37.09
CA ARG A 578 -6.77 -8.26 -37.63
C ARG A 578 -5.44 -7.52 -37.85
N PRO A 579 -4.28 -8.12 -37.60
CA PRO A 579 -2.99 -7.53 -37.95
C PRO A 579 -2.95 -7.02 -39.39
N PHE A 580 -2.59 -5.76 -39.55
CA PHE A 580 -2.56 -5.08 -40.83
C PHE A 580 -1.22 -5.32 -41.55
N ILE A 581 -1.17 -6.29 -42.43
CA ILE A 581 0.04 -6.74 -43.09
C ILE A 581 -0.16 -6.64 -44.62
N THR A 582 0.55 -5.72 -45.25
CA THR A 582 0.58 -5.51 -46.70
C THR A 582 2.01 -5.46 -47.20
N ASP A 583 2.22 -5.47 -48.49
CA ASP A 583 3.56 -5.39 -49.06
C ASP A 583 4.32 -4.15 -48.62
N TRP A 584 3.66 -2.98 -48.60
CA TRP A 584 4.35 -1.76 -48.22
C TRP A 584 4.66 -1.71 -46.70
N VAL A 585 3.86 -2.35 -45.86
CA VAL A 585 4.16 -2.50 -44.42
C VAL A 585 5.39 -3.37 -44.25
N LEU A 586 5.47 -4.48 -44.94
CA LEU A 586 6.62 -5.39 -44.86
C LEU A 586 7.92 -4.72 -45.32
N ASP A 587 7.86 -3.94 -46.43
CA ASP A 587 9.02 -3.17 -46.89
C ASP A 587 9.48 -2.12 -45.88
N ARG A 588 8.53 -1.48 -45.16
CA ARG A 588 8.81 -0.50 -44.12
C ARG A 588 9.41 -1.12 -42.84
N VAL A 589 8.96 -2.30 -42.47
CA VAL A 589 9.40 -2.97 -41.24
C VAL A 589 10.67 -3.77 -41.46
N PHE A 590 10.79 -4.51 -42.56
CA PHE A 590 11.86 -5.50 -42.75
C PHE A 590 12.85 -5.16 -43.84
N HIS A 591 12.58 -4.11 -44.65
CA HIS A 591 13.45 -3.68 -45.76
C HIS A 591 13.79 -4.85 -46.72
N GLU A 592 15.06 -5.12 -46.93
CA GLU A 592 15.51 -6.21 -47.81
C GLU A 592 15.11 -7.62 -47.34
N ARG A 593 14.75 -7.79 -46.06
CA ARG A 593 14.28 -9.09 -45.53
C ARG A 593 12.78 -9.34 -45.69
N ALA A 594 12.03 -8.41 -46.30
CA ALA A 594 10.60 -8.55 -46.47
C ALA A 594 10.20 -9.84 -47.22
N GLY A 595 10.96 -10.24 -48.29
CA GLY A 595 10.75 -11.47 -49.01
C GLY A 595 10.92 -12.73 -48.16
N GLU A 596 11.94 -12.76 -47.30
CA GLU A 596 12.18 -13.83 -46.33
C GLU A 596 11.01 -13.97 -45.36
N VAL A 597 10.50 -12.88 -44.86
CA VAL A 597 9.38 -12.86 -43.89
C VAL A 597 8.11 -13.38 -44.54
N LYS A 598 7.82 -12.97 -45.77
CA LYS A 598 6.65 -13.48 -46.55
C LYS A 598 6.70 -15.00 -46.68
N GLU A 599 7.85 -15.54 -47.02
CA GLU A 599 8.00 -16.99 -47.27
C GLU A 599 7.93 -17.81 -45.98
N LYS A 600 8.62 -17.36 -44.91
CA LYS A 600 8.77 -18.14 -43.67
C LYS A 600 7.59 -18.02 -42.72
N TYR A 601 7.01 -16.82 -42.58
CA TYR A 601 6.13 -16.51 -41.49
C TYR A 601 4.70 -16.11 -41.87
N LEU A 602 4.44 -15.86 -43.14
CA LEU A 602 3.16 -15.35 -43.63
C LEU A 602 2.47 -16.27 -44.63
N ASP A 603 1.14 -16.25 -44.58
CA ASP A 603 0.26 -16.77 -45.60
C ASP A 603 -0.50 -15.64 -46.30
N ARG A 604 -0.86 -15.79 -47.53
CA ARG A 604 -1.69 -14.83 -48.23
C ARG A 604 -3.12 -14.88 -47.73
N LEU A 605 -3.67 -13.73 -47.34
CA LEU A 605 -5.04 -13.59 -46.86
C LEU A 605 -6.01 -13.25 -48.00
N ASP A 606 -5.65 -12.23 -48.78
CA ASP A 606 -6.40 -11.76 -49.95
C ASP A 606 -5.47 -11.06 -50.97
N ASP A 607 -6.00 -10.33 -51.93
CA ASP A 607 -5.21 -9.66 -52.96
C ASP A 607 -4.27 -8.57 -52.43
N GLU A 608 -4.56 -8.02 -51.26
CA GLU A 608 -3.79 -6.93 -50.65
C GLU A 608 -3.02 -7.38 -49.43
N ARG A 609 -3.60 -8.29 -48.61
CA ARG A 609 -3.15 -8.56 -47.26
C ARG A 609 -2.55 -9.94 -47.05
N TYR A 610 -1.68 -10.02 -46.03
CA TYR A 610 -1.12 -11.25 -45.49
C TYR A 610 -1.62 -11.49 -44.06
N GLN A 611 -1.50 -12.71 -43.58
CA GLN A 611 -1.73 -13.09 -42.17
C GLN A 611 -0.55 -13.91 -41.69
N MET A 612 -0.34 -13.88 -40.37
CA MET A 612 0.67 -14.73 -39.73
C MET A 612 0.30 -16.20 -39.88
N LYS A 613 1.30 -17.06 -40.16
CA LYS A 613 1.09 -18.50 -40.12
C LYS A 613 0.70 -18.95 -38.71
N PRO A 614 -0.08 -20.04 -38.55
CA PRO A 614 -0.54 -20.51 -37.22
C PRO A 614 0.58 -20.76 -36.21
N GLU A 615 1.78 -21.10 -36.70
CA GLU A 615 2.96 -21.38 -35.83
C GLU A 615 3.54 -20.11 -35.20
N VAL A 616 3.20 -18.94 -35.73
CA VAL A 616 3.76 -17.64 -35.30
C VAL A 616 2.68 -16.56 -35.20
N ASP A 617 1.44 -16.92 -34.99
CA ASP A 617 0.29 -15.98 -35.00
C ASP A 617 0.08 -15.25 -33.66
N THR A 618 0.88 -15.59 -32.67
CA THR A 618 0.90 -14.85 -31.40
C THR A 618 2.34 -14.44 -31.01
N GLN A 619 2.47 -13.39 -30.23
CA GLN A 619 3.79 -12.95 -29.77
C GLN A 619 4.50 -14.03 -28.94
N ARG A 620 3.77 -14.79 -28.12
CA ARG A 620 4.38 -15.88 -27.31
C ARG A 620 4.92 -17.01 -28.20
N LYS A 621 4.26 -17.33 -29.29
CA LYS A 621 4.77 -18.31 -30.27
C LYS A 621 6.05 -17.82 -30.95
N VAL A 622 6.09 -16.55 -31.32
CA VAL A 622 7.31 -15.92 -31.86
C VAL A 622 8.43 -15.92 -30.82
N GLU A 623 8.15 -15.53 -29.58
CA GLU A 623 9.12 -15.57 -28.49
C GLU A 623 9.73 -16.96 -28.30
N ALA A 624 8.91 -18.01 -28.32
CA ALA A 624 9.37 -19.40 -28.20
C ALA A 624 10.28 -19.81 -29.34
N LEU A 625 9.95 -19.38 -30.57
CA LEU A 625 10.77 -19.67 -31.76
C LEU A 625 12.16 -19.03 -31.69
N PHE A 626 12.28 -17.87 -31.09
CA PHE A 626 13.52 -17.10 -30.94
C PHE A 626 14.18 -17.24 -29.55
N ALA A 627 13.76 -18.19 -28.73
CA ALA A 627 14.18 -18.31 -27.32
C ALA A 627 15.72 -18.47 -27.16
N ASP A 628 16.36 -19.22 -28.07
CA ASP A 628 17.80 -19.48 -28.01
C ASP A 628 18.62 -18.57 -28.94
N VAL A 629 17.98 -17.59 -29.57
CA VAL A 629 18.62 -16.68 -30.52
C VAL A 629 19.28 -15.53 -29.79
N THR A 630 20.57 -15.27 -30.11
CA THR A 630 21.35 -14.16 -29.53
C THR A 630 21.84 -13.16 -30.57
N ASP A 631 21.72 -13.48 -31.85
CA ASP A 631 22.11 -12.59 -32.97
C ASP A 631 21.20 -11.36 -33.02
N GLU A 632 21.79 -10.19 -32.99
CA GLU A 632 21.03 -8.91 -32.98
C GLU A 632 20.15 -8.71 -34.21
N LYS A 633 20.58 -9.20 -35.36
CA LYS A 633 19.80 -9.10 -36.61
C LYS A 633 18.56 -9.99 -36.58
N GLU A 634 18.70 -11.16 -35.97
CA GLU A 634 17.57 -12.07 -35.78
C GLU A 634 16.61 -11.58 -34.68
N LEU A 635 17.13 -10.99 -33.62
CA LEU A 635 16.30 -10.34 -32.61
C LEU A 635 15.56 -9.12 -33.15
N TRP A 636 16.18 -8.38 -34.07
CA TRP A 636 15.50 -7.30 -34.78
C TRP A 636 14.36 -7.83 -35.66
N LEU A 637 14.54 -8.96 -36.33
CA LEU A 637 13.48 -9.63 -37.08
C LEU A 637 12.32 -10.07 -36.18
N ARG A 638 12.63 -10.67 -35.03
CA ARG A 638 11.66 -11.04 -33.99
C ARG A 638 10.83 -9.83 -33.57
N ASP A 639 11.46 -8.70 -33.28
CA ASP A 639 10.76 -7.49 -32.85
C ASP A 639 9.85 -6.93 -33.95
N GLY A 640 10.26 -7.06 -35.21
CA GLY A 640 9.42 -6.76 -36.38
C GLY A 640 8.17 -7.65 -36.46
N LEU A 641 8.31 -8.95 -36.17
CA LEU A 641 7.16 -9.88 -36.10
C LEU A 641 6.20 -9.51 -34.97
N TYR A 642 6.72 -9.11 -33.80
CA TYR A 642 5.89 -8.60 -32.71
C TYR A 642 5.11 -7.36 -33.14
N ALA A 643 5.75 -6.44 -33.86
CA ALA A 643 5.12 -5.23 -34.35
C ALA A 643 3.98 -5.52 -35.34
N LEU A 644 4.17 -6.49 -36.26
CA LEU A 644 3.11 -6.90 -37.20
C LEU A 644 1.87 -7.40 -36.46
N ILE A 645 2.06 -8.22 -35.42
CA ILE A 645 0.95 -8.80 -34.64
C ILE A 645 0.17 -7.72 -33.90
N SER A 646 0.82 -6.65 -33.42
CA SER A 646 0.19 -5.56 -32.68
C SER A 646 -0.47 -4.49 -33.53
N ASP A 647 -0.27 -4.50 -34.86
CA ASP A 647 -0.77 -3.45 -35.75
C ASP A 647 -2.25 -3.64 -36.07
N VAL A 648 -3.07 -3.27 -35.07
CA VAL A 648 -4.54 -3.30 -35.16
C VAL A 648 -5.10 -1.96 -34.70
N LEU A 649 -6.30 -1.61 -35.14
CA LEU A 649 -6.95 -0.35 -34.73
C LEU A 649 -7.82 -0.52 -33.48
N PHE A 650 -8.43 -1.70 -33.33
CA PHE A 650 -9.28 -2.08 -32.20
C PHE A 650 -8.91 -3.46 -31.70
N VAL A 651 -9.22 -3.71 -30.42
CA VAL A 651 -9.16 -5.03 -29.78
C VAL A 651 -10.55 -5.43 -29.31
N ARG A 652 -10.87 -6.73 -29.35
CA ARG A 652 -12.12 -7.25 -28.80
C ARG A 652 -12.10 -7.21 -27.29
N ASP A 653 -13.26 -6.96 -26.68
CA ASP A 653 -13.41 -7.10 -25.24
C ASP A 653 -13.17 -8.54 -24.80
N HIS A 654 -12.44 -8.74 -23.69
CA HIS A 654 -12.08 -10.07 -23.21
C HIS A 654 -13.27 -10.90 -22.73
N THR A 655 -14.34 -10.27 -22.26
CA THR A 655 -15.53 -10.93 -21.72
C THR A 655 -16.68 -10.97 -22.71
N ASN A 656 -16.76 -10.00 -23.60
CA ASN A 656 -17.81 -9.89 -24.62
C ASN A 656 -17.22 -9.63 -26.00
N PRO A 657 -17.01 -10.66 -26.85
CA PRO A 657 -16.35 -10.50 -28.14
C PRO A 657 -17.13 -9.68 -29.17
N GLY A 658 -18.39 -9.31 -28.87
CA GLY A 658 -19.23 -8.48 -29.73
C GLY A 658 -19.01 -6.98 -29.56
N VAL A 659 -18.18 -6.56 -28.63
CA VAL A 659 -17.84 -5.15 -28.35
C VAL A 659 -16.33 -4.95 -28.34
N PHE A 660 -15.89 -3.70 -28.47
CA PHE A 660 -14.52 -3.38 -28.84
C PHE A 660 -13.95 -2.26 -27.97
N HIS A 661 -12.62 -2.21 -27.92
CA HIS A 661 -11.86 -1.10 -27.36
C HIS A 661 -10.90 -0.55 -28.43
N PRO A 662 -10.72 0.77 -28.54
CA PRO A 662 -9.66 1.30 -29.40
C PRO A 662 -8.31 0.82 -28.89
N ARG A 663 -7.41 0.42 -29.81
CA ARG A 663 -6.08 -0.02 -29.42
C ARG A 663 -5.24 1.20 -29.03
N ILE A 664 -4.61 1.14 -27.87
CA ILE A 664 -3.78 2.24 -27.37
C ILE A 664 -2.62 2.53 -28.33
N SER A 665 -2.30 3.80 -28.51
CA SER A 665 -1.21 4.29 -29.38
C SER A 665 -1.32 3.82 -30.85
N ALA A 666 -2.49 3.46 -31.33
CA ALA A 666 -2.71 2.99 -32.71
C ALA A 666 -2.33 4.05 -33.75
N GLN A 667 -2.33 5.32 -33.40
CA GLN A 667 -1.91 6.42 -34.28
C GLN A 667 -0.46 6.32 -34.74
N LEU A 668 0.36 5.55 -34.06
CA LEU A 668 1.76 5.33 -34.39
C LEU A 668 1.97 4.17 -35.36
N ASP A 669 0.91 3.46 -35.73
CA ASP A 669 1.00 2.23 -36.53
C ASP A 669 0.46 2.38 -37.97
N PHE A 670 0.77 1.40 -38.79
CA PHE A 670 0.46 1.42 -40.24
C PHE A 670 -1.02 1.32 -40.53
N ILE A 671 -1.79 0.60 -39.73
CA ILE A 671 -3.25 0.54 -39.91
C ILE A 671 -3.87 1.93 -39.84
N TYR A 672 -3.43 2.76 -38.88
CA TYR A 672 -3.89 4.13 -38.76
C TYR A 672 -3.41 4.99 -39.94
N GLU A 673 -2.13 4.86 -40.33
CA GLU A 673 -1.58 5.57 -41.50
C GLU A 673 -2.37 5.26 -42.79
N SER A 674 -2.90 4.05 -42.92
CA SER A 674 -3.69 3.63 -44.07
C SER A 674 -5.09 4.26 -44.17
N LEU A 675 -5.58 4.89 -43.09
CA LEU A 675 -6.92 5.48 -43.08
C LEU A 675 -6.99 6.77 -43.89
N TYR A 676 -8.17 7.08 -44.43
CA TYR A 676 -8.44 8.40 -44.95
C TYR A 676 -8.53 9.45 -43.84
N ASP A 677 -8.29 10.72 -44.17
CA ASP A 677 -8.23 11.81 -43.21
C ASP A 677 -9.50 11.94 -42.37
N ASN A 678 -10.68 11.72 -42.96
CA ASN A 678 -11.95 11.73 -42.22
C ASN A 678 -12.03 10.59 -41.20
N ASP A 679 -11.53 9.39 -41.54
CA ASP A 679 -11.52 8.25 -40.64
C ASP A 679 -10.50 8.43 -39.53
N LYS A 680 -9.34 9.01 -39.82
CA LYS A 680 -8.34 9.40 -38.81
C LYS A 680 -8.93 10.38 -37.80
N ALA A 681 -9.63 11.41 -38.27
CA ALA A 681 -10.28 12.40 -37.40
C ALA A 681 -11.38 11.77 -36.56
N ALA A 682 -12.19 10.89 -37.13
CA ALA A 682 -13.24 10.16 -36.41
C ALA A 682 -12.64 9.24 -35.33
N PHE A 683 -11.61 8.48 -35.68
CA PHE A 683 -10.89 7.62 -34.73
C PHE A 683 -10.25 8.43 -33.58
N ASN A 684 -9.64 9.57 -33.87
CA ASN A 684 -9.03 10.42 -32.84
C ASN A 684 -10.08 10.98 -31.88
N ARG A 685 -11.27 11.40 -32.36
CA ARG A 685 -12.35 11.83 -31.46
C ARG A 685 -12.82 10.70 -30.56
N LEU A 686 -13.07 9.54 -31.11
CA LEU A 686 -13.46 8.33 -30.39
C LEU A 686 -12.38 7.94 -29.36
N TYR A 687 -11.12 7.90 -29.78
CA TYR A 687 -9.98 7.54 -28.96
C TYR A 687 -9.84 8.47 -27.74
N ASN A 688 -9.89 9.79 -27.95
CA ASN A 688 -9.78 10.77 -26.90
C ASN A 688 -10.95 10.70 -25.90
N ASP A 689 -12.16 10.49 -26.40
CA ASP A 689 -13.32 10.30 -25.54
C ASP A 689 -13.21 9.03 -24.70
N TYR A 690 -12.82 7.92 -25.34
CA TYR A 690 -12.66 6.63 -24.67
C TYR A 690 -11.61 6.65 -23.54
N PHE A 691 -10.41 7.12 -23.82
CA PHE A 691 -9.30 7.06 -22.86
C PHE A 691 -9.33 8.15 -21.79
N TYR A 692 -9.95 9.32 -22.04
CA TYR A 692 -9.85 10.46 -21.15
C TYR A 692 -11.17 10.91 -20.52
N ARG A 693 -12.33 10.45 -20.97
CA ARG A 693 -13.64 10.90 -20.47
C ARG A 693 -14.63 9.80 -20.18
N ARG A 694 -14.82 8.89 -21.10
CA ARG A 694 -15.89 7.89 -21.10
C ARG A 694 -16.01 7.11 -19.79
N ASN A 695 -14.89 6.71 -19.20
CA ASN A 695 -14.84 5.77 -18.09
C ASN A 695 -14.76 6.41 -16.70
N ASN A 696 -14.61 7.74 -16.58
CA ASN A 696 -14.33 8.39 -15.30
C ASN A 696 -15.35 8.06 -14.21
N GLN A 697 -16.65 8.24 -14.48
CA GLN A 697 -17.69 7.94 -13.51
C GLN A 697 -17.79 6.44 -13.21
N PHE A 698 -17.61 5.61 -14.21
CA PHE A 698 -17.61 4.15 -14.06
C PHE A 698 -16.43 3.69 -13.17
N TRP A 699 -15.23 4.18 -13.42
CA TRP A 699 -14.04 3.82 -12.63
C TRP A 699 -14.11 4.38 -11.21
N TYR A 700 -14.70 5.55 -11.00
CA TYR A 700 -15.00 6.05 -9.66
C TYR A 700 -15.87 5.05 -8.88
N GLN A 701 -16.96 4.58 -9.48
CA GLN A 701 -17.86 3.61 -8.86
C GLN A 701 -17.14 2.28 -8.58
N GLU A 702 -16.31 1.82 -9.50
CA GLU A 702 -15.54 0.58 -9.32
C GLU A 702 -14.54 0.68 -8.15
N ALA A 703 -13.84 1.79 -8.03
CA ALA A 703 -12.94 2.03 -6.91
C ALA A 703 -13.69 2.11 -5.56
N MET A 704 -14.84 2.79 -5.54
CA MET A 704 -15.65 2.97 -4.34
C MET A 704 -16.34 1.69 -3.85
N LYS A 705 -16.43 0.65 -4.66
CA LYS A 705 -16.84 -0.70 -4.22
C LYS A 705 -15.78 -1.38 -3.36
N LYS A 706 -14.50 -1.02 -3.52
CA LYS A 706 -13.32 -1.73 -2.98
C LYS A 706 -12.59 -0.92 -1.91
N LEU A 707 -12.09 0.26 -2.27
CA LEU A 707 -11.14 1.03 -1.47
C LEU A 707 -11.67 1.47 -0.09
N PRO A 708 -12.92 1.91 0.10
CA PRO A 708 -13.37 2.35 1.42
C PRO A 708 -13.21 1.30 2.51
N LYS A 709 -13.51 0.05 2.21
CA LYS A 709 -13.33 -1.07 3.16
C LYS A 709 -11.85 -1.37 3.40
N LEU A 710 -11.05 -1.34 2.35
CA LEU A 710 -9.64 -1.70 2.42
C LEU A 710 -8.83 -0.70 3.21
N VAL A 711 -9.05 0.59 2.99
CA VAL A 711 -8.32 1.65 3.73
C VAL A 711 -8.72 1.72 5.21
N GLN A 712 -9.88 1.18 5.58
CA GLN A 712 -10.37 1.10 6.96
C GLN A 712 -10.09 -0.25 7.64
N ALA A 713 -9.48 -1.21 6.93
CA ALA A 713 -9.20 -2.54 7.46
C ALA A 713 -8.21 -2.49 8.64
N THR A 714 -7.33 -1.51 8.67
CA THR A 714 -6.33 -1.30 9.71
C THR A 714 -6.17 0.19 10.05
N ARG A 715 -5.43 0.49 11.10
CA ARG A 715 -5.09 1.87 11.49
C ARG A 715 -3.85 2.42 10.79
N MET A 716 -3.25 1.70 9.84
CA MET A 716 -2.08 2.19 9.11
C MET A 716 -2.42 3.45 8.30
N LEU A 717 -1.46 4.38 8.22
CA LEU A 717 -1.56 5.53 7.32
C LEU A 717 -1.47 5.07 5.86
N VAL A 718 -2.44 5.48 5.05
CA VAL A 718 -2.56 5.02 3.66
C VAL A 718 -1.93 6.03 2.70
N CYS A 719 -0.92 5.59 1.97
CA CYS A 719 -0.31 6.33 0.87
C CYS A 719 -0.45 5.52 -0.42
N ALA A 720 -0.50 6.19 -1.56
CA ALA A 720 -0.67 5.55 -2.85
C ALA A 720 0.48 5.86 -3.80
N GLU A 721 0.76 4.93 -4.69
CA GLU A 721 1.48 5.20 -5.93
C GLU A 721 0.41 5.45 -7.01
N ASP A 722 0.26 6.70 -7.40
CA ASP A 722 -0.75 7.20 -8.33
C ASP A 722 -0.11 7.90 -9.55
N LEU A 723 0.92 7.28 -10.09
CA LEU A 723 1.68 7.77 -11.24
C LEU A 723 1.20 7.10 -12.55
N GLY A 724 1.59 7.68 -13.68
CA GLY A 724 1.32 7.19 -15.02
C GLY A 724 0.10 7.85 -15.66
N MET A 725 -0.70 7.09 -16.39
CA MET A 725 -1.94 7.57 -17.02
C MET A 725 -3.05 7.61 -15.96
N VAL A 726 -3.20 8.75 -15.28
CA VAL A 726 -4.11 8.94 -14.16
C VAL A 726 -5.45 9.48 -14.62
N PRO A 727 -6.56 8.72 -14.49
CA PRO A 727 -7.91 9.23 -14.78
C PRO A 727 -8.31 10.36 -13.82
N ASP A 728 -9.17 11.26 -14.27
CA ASP A 728 -9.66 12.39 -13.47
C ASP A 728 -10.38 11.95 -12.18
N CYS A 729 -10.98 10.77 -12.18
CA CYS A 729 -11.67 10.24 -11.00
C CYS A 729 -10.74 9.84 -9.85
N VAL A 730 -9.45 9.62 -10.09
CA VAL A 730 -8.50 9.19 -9.06
C VAL A 730 -8.33 10.24 -7.97
N PRO A 731 -8.06 11.53 -8.29
CA PRO A 731 -8.04 12.56 -7.26
C PRO A 731 -9.33 12.67 -6.44
N TRP A 732 -10.48 12.42 -7.04
CA TRP A 732 -11.76 12.45 -6.32
C TRP A 732 -11.83 11.40 -5.22
N VAL A 733 -11.43 10.16 -5.53
CA VAL A 733 -11.39 9.07 -4.56
C VAL A 733 -10.31 9.29 -3.51
N MET A 734 -9.12 9.74 -3.93
CA MET A 734 -8.01 10.03 -3.01
C MET A 734 -8.41 11.08 -1.98
N ASP A 735 -9.10 12.14 -2.41
CA ASP A 735 -9.58 13.20 -1.51
C ASP A 735 -10.69 12.70 -0.59
N GLU A 736 -11.66 11.97 -1.12
CA GLU A 736 -12.79 11.42 -0.35
C GLU A 736 -12.32 10.44 0.74
N LEU A 737 -11.34 9.61 0.44
CA LEU A 737 -10.78 8.61 1.37
C LEU A 737 -9.54 9.10 2.14
N LYS A 738 -9.14 10.34 1.94
CA LYS A 738 -7.98 10.95 2.62
C LYS A 738 -6.68 10.15 2.43
N ILE A 739 -6.48 9.57 1.25
CA ILE A 739 -5.28 8.83 0.87
C ILE A 739 -4.20 9.82 0.44
N LEU A 740 -2.97 9.63 0.90
CA LEU A 740 -1.84 10.47 0.50
C LEU A 740 -1.40 10.12 -0.93
N SER A 741 -1.34 11.14 -1.79
CA SER A 741 -0.81 11.01 -3.15
C SER A 741 0.72 11.00 -3.17
N LEU A 742 1.31 10.60 -4.31
CA LEU A 742 2.75 10.68 -4.54
C LEU A 742 3.06 11.85 -5.49
N GLU A 743 3.92 12.77 -5.05
CA GLU A 743 4.27 13.97 -5.80
C GLU A 743 5.76 13.97 -6.16
N LEU A 744 6.04 14.04 -7.45
CA LEU A 744 7.37 14.08 -8.05
C LEU A 744 7.51 15.33 -8.91
N GLN A 745 8.49 16.19 -8.61
CA GLN A 745 8.74 17.40 -9.39
C GLN A 745 9.13 17.11 -10.84
N SER A 746 9.92 16.07 -11.05
CA SER A 746 10.38 15.63 -12.39
C SER A 746 9.30 14.92 -13.21
N MET A 747 8.19 14.57 -12.59
CA MET A 747 7.13 13.76 -13.17
C MET A 747 5.75 14.26 -12.70
N PRO A 748 5.38 15.49 -13.08
CA PRO A 748 4.11 16.08 -12.67
C PRO A 748 2.93 15.31 -13.26
N LYS A 749 1.81 15.29 -12.55
CA LYS A 749 0.57 14.61 -12.99
C LYS A 749 -0.14 15.35 -14.13
N ASP A 750 0.07 16.65 -14.24
CA ASP A 750 -0.40 17.44 -15.38
C ASP A 750 0.58 17.30 -16.55
N PRO A 751 0.20 16.63 -17.65
CA PRO A 751 1.10 16.40 -18.78
C PRO A 751 1.50 17.68 -19.53
N SER A 752 0.79 18.80 -19.31
CA SER A 752 1.14 20.10 -19.90
C SER A 752 2.28 20.80 -19.16
N VAL A 753 2.65 20.33 -17.97
CA VAL A 753 3.70 20.89 -17.10
C VAL A 753 4.93 20.00 -17.15
N LYS A 754 6.09 20.58 -17.49
CA LYS A 754 7.35 19.83 -17.58
C LYS A 754 7.96 19.51 -16.22
N PHE A 755 7.94 20.48 -15.31
CA PHE A 755 8.40 20.33 -13.93
C PHE A 755 7.32 20.80 -12.96
N GLY A 756 7.05 20.03 -11.93
CA GLY A 756 6.08 20.40 -10.91
C GLY A 756 6.56 21.55 -10.02
N HIS A 757 5.63 22.36 -9.55
CA HIS A 757 5.91 23.39 -8.55
C HIS A 757 5.70 22.79 -7.15
N LEU A 758 6.79 22.62 -6.40
CA LEU A 758 6.76 22.02 -5.06
C LEU A 758 5.82 22.73 -4.09
N SER A 759 5.67 24.06 -4.21
CA SER A 759 4.76 24.85 -3.39
C SER A 759 3.28 24.54 -3.62
N ARG A 760 2.93 23.87 -4.70
CA ARG A 760 1.57 23.45 -5.05
C ARG A 760 1.23 22.04 -4.64
N ASN A 761 2.18 21.31 -4.05
CA ASN A 761 1.90 19.96 -3.57
C ASN A 761 0.76 20.00 -2.55
N PRO A 762 -0.23 19.10 -2.63
CA PRO A 762 -1.24 18.99 -1.60
C PRO A 762 -0.62 18.57 -0.27
N TYR A 763 -1.22 18.99 0.84
CA TYR A 763 -0.74 18.57 2.16
C TYR A 763 -0.81 17.04 2.33
N ARG A 764 -1.92 16.41 1.92
CA ARG A 764 -2.07 14.94 1.93
C ARG A 764 -1.29 14.30 0.79
N SER A 765 0.04 14.40 0.87
CA SER A 765 0.93 13.80 -0.13
C SER A 765 2.25 13.36 0.47
N VAL A 766 2.91 12.50 -0.27
CA VAL A 766 4.31 12.13 -0.11
C VAL A 766 5.11 12.79 -1.22
N CYS A 767 6.04 13.66 -0.86
CA CYS A 767 6.98 14.28 -1.78
C CYS A 767 8.26 13.46 -1.82
N THR A 768 8.78 13.18 -3.00
CA THR A 768 10.09 12.56 -3.19
C THR A 768 10.78 13.11 -4.43
N ILE A 769 12.10 12.92 -4.53
CA ILE A 769 12.89 13.28 -5.71
C ILE A 769 12.89 12.12 -6.71
N SER A 770 13.11 10.90 -6.22
CA SER A 770 13.16 9.69 -7.03
C SER A 770 12.55 8.51 -6.28
N SER A 771 12.00 7.56 -7.02
CA SER A 771 11.61 6.25 -6.49
C SER A 771 12.62 5.18 -6.91
N HIS A 772 12.43 3.96 -6.42
CA HIS A 772 13.22 2.79 -6.83
C HIS A 772 13.09 2.46 -8.33
N ASP A 773 12.04 2.93 -9.00
CA ASP A 773 11.77 2.72 -10.44
C ASP A 773 12.39 3.78 -11.34
N MET A 774 13.00 4.80 -10.75
CA MET A 774 13.50 5.97 -11.44
C MET A 774 15.01 6.13 -11.30
N PRO A 775 15.66 6.89 -12.17
CA PRO A 775 17.01 7.37 -11.91
C PRO A 775 17.07 8.14 -10.59
N THR A 776 18.17 8.00 -9.85
CA THR A 776 18.43 8.87 -8.70
C THR A 776 18.63 10.31 -9.15
N LEU A 777 18.66 11.27 -8.22
CA LEU A 777 18.88 12.68 -8.56
C LEU A 777 20.16 12.89 -9.39
N ARG A 778 21.24 12.24 -9.00
CA ARG A 778 22.53 12.32 -9.72
C ARG A 778 22.46 11.77 -11.13
N MET A 779 21.81 10.63 -11.31
CA MET A 779 21.59 10.03 -12.63
C MET A 779 20.69 10.89 -13.51
N TRP A 780 19.59 11.36 -12.95
CA TRP A 780 18.64 12.25 -13.65
C TRP A 780 19.29 13.55 -14.11
N TRP A 781 20.19 14.08 -13.27
CA TRP A 781 20.92 15.31 -13.56
C TRP A 781 21.78 15.22 -14.81
N ASP A 782 22.50 14.10 -14.99
CA ASP A 782 23.45 13.90 -16.09
C ASP A 782 22.85 13.21 -17.32
N GLU A 783 21.70 12.60 -17.19
CA GLU A 783 21.03 11.80 -18.23
C GLU A 783 20.58 12.63 -19.44
N ASN A 784 20.15 13.87 -19.21
CA ASN A 784 19.69 14.78 -20.25
C ASN A 784 20.10 16.22 -19.92
N ILE A 785 21.19 16.66 -20.54
CA ILE A 785 21.83 17.96 -20.26
C ILE A 785 20.90 19.14 -20.58
N GLN A 786 20.10 19.07 -21.65
CA GLN A 786 19.17 20.15 -22.02
C GLN A 786 18.04 20.28 -21.01
N ARG A 787 17.46 19.18 -20.59
CA ARG A 787 16.42 19.15 -19.55
C ARG A 787 16.95 19.70 -18.24
N THR A 788 18.13 19.29 -17.85
CA THR A 788 18.78 19.74 -16.60
C THR A 788 19.11 21.23 -16.64
N GLN A 789 19.59 21.74 -17.79
CA GLN A 789 19.83 23.18 -17.95
C GLN A 789 18.54 24.00 -17.81
N GLU A 790 17.43 23.51 -18.39
CA GLU A 790 16.12 24.15 -18.25
C GLU A 790 15.65 24.14 -16.80
N TYR A 791 15.77 23.00 -16.12
CA TYR A 791 15.45 22.87 -14.69
C TYR A 791 16.28 23.83 -13.84
N TYR A 792 17.56 23.89 -14.09
CA TYR A 792 18.49 24.79 -13.40
C TYR A 792 18.09 26.26 -13.54
N ASN A 793 17.74 26.70 -14.75
CA ASN A 793 17.33 28.07 -15.03
C ASN A 793 15.92 28.40 -14.51
N THR A 794 14.92 27.51 -14.73
CA THR A 794 13.50 27.82 -14.51
C THR A 794 13.01 27.44 -13.12
N MET A 795 13.51 26.34 -12.56
CA MET A 795 13.05 25.82 -11.27
C MET A 795 13.99 26.20 -10.12
N LEU A 796 15.29 26.24 -10.37
CA LEU A 796 16.27 26.67 -9.37
C LEU A 796 16.59 28.17 -9.45
N TYR A 797 16.09 28.87 -10.47
CA TYR A 797 16.30 30.32 -10.70
C TYR A 797 17.78 30.71 -10.77
N ARG A 798 18.60 29.83 -11.37
CA ARG A 798 20.04 30.06 -11.50
C ARG A 798 20.44 30.39 -12.93
N GLN A 799 21.48 31.18 -13.07
CA GLN A 799 22.02 31.66 -14.36
C GLN A 799 23.30 30.91 -14.71
N GLY A 800 23.60 30.86 -16.00
CA GLY A 800 24.82 30.24 -16.51
C GLY A 800 24.65 28.74 -16.75
N PRO A 801 25.74 28.05 -17.12
CA PRO A 801 25.70 26.60 -17.37
C PRO A 801 25.51 25.82 -16.08
N ALA A 802 24.60 24.83 -16.12
CA ALA A 802 24.41 23.89 -15.01
C ALA A 802 25.70 23.08 -14.80
N PRO A 803 26.19 22.93 -13.57
CA PRO A 803 27.38 22.15 -13.31
C PRO A 803 27.13 20.65 -13.48
N HIS A 804 28.11 19.93 -14.07
CA HIS A 804 28.13 18.49 -14.22
C HIS A 804 29.50 17.91 -13.81
N PRO A 805 29.52 16.79 -13.04
CA PRO A 805 28.42 16.13 -12.37
C PRO A 805 27.77 17.02 -11.30
N LEU A 806 26.61 16.60 -10.79
CA LEU A 806 25.87 17.33 -9.75
C LEU A 806 26.76 17.55 -8.50
N PRO A 807 27.09 18.80 -8.14
CA PRO A 807 27.85 19.05 -6.91
C PRO A 807 27.00 18.90 -5.66
N GLY A 808 27.64 18.56 -4.54
CA GLY A 808 26.96 18.31 -3.28
C GLY A 808 26.14 19.49 -2.76
N TRP A 809 26.63 20.71 -2.90
CA TRP A 809 25.91 21.92 -2.48
C TRP A 809 24.61 22.14 -3.27
N LEU A 810 24.59 21.77 -4.56
CA LEU A 810 23.40 21.90 -5.40
C LEU A 810 22.40 20.79 -5.10
N ALA A 811 22.87 19.57 -4.82
CA ALA A 811 22.02 18.50 -4.31
C ALA A 811 21.35 18.92 -2.99
N SER A 812 22.07 19.55 -2.09
CA SER A 812 21.51 20.09 -0.84
C SER A 812 20.46 21.16 -1.07
N ASP A 813 20.64 22.05 -2.04
CA ASP A 813 19.65 23.06 -2.42
C ASP A 813 18.35 22.41 -2.93
N ILE A 814 18.48 21.44 -3.82
CA ILE A 814 17.33 20.71 -4.38
C ILE A 814 16.57 19.97 -3.27
N ILE A 815 17.27 19.28 -2.39
CA ILE A 815 16.68 18.56 -1.23
C ILE A 815 15.98 19.54 -0.30
N SER A 816 16.59 20.66 0.03
CA SER A 816 16.01 21.68 0.89
C SER A 816 14.70 22.25 0.34
N ARG A 817 14.61 22.42 -0.98
CA ARG A 817 13.39 22.84 -1.66
C ARG A 817 12.28 21.80 -1.53
N HIS A 818 12.59 20.52 -1.67
CA HIS A 818 11.64 19.42 -1.46
C HIS A 818 11.16 19.34 -0.01
N LEU A 819 12.07 19.46 0.95
CA LEU A 819 11.75 19.46 2.37
C LEU A 819 10.84 20.63 2.76
N THR A 820 10.98 21.78 2.11
CA THR A 820 10.16 22.97 2.37
C THR A 820 8.75 22.88 1.77
N SER A 821 8.49 21.90 0.91
CA SER A 821 7.17 21.69 0.30
C SER A 821 6.06 21.53 1.35
N PRO A 822 4.79 21.80 1.01
CA PRO A 822 3.67 21.61 1.93
C PRO A 822 3.29 20.15 2.17
N SER A 823 3.88 19.19 1.46
CA SER A 823 3.58 17.75 1.62
C SER A 823 3.76 17.27 3.07
N MET A 824 2.84 16.46 3.55
CA MET A 824 2.91 15.86 4.91
C MET A 824 4.20 15.08 5.11
N LEU A 825 4.55 14.24 4.16
CA LEU A 825 5.76 13.43 4.18
C LEU A 825 6.70 13.85 3.05
N CYS A 826 7.99 14.00 3.35
CA CYS A 826 9.05 14.11 2.36
C CYS A 826 10.02 12.97 2.60
N ILE A 827 9.99 11.98 1.72
CA ILE A 827 10.75 10.73 1.87
C ILE A 827 11.73 10.65 0.71
N LEU A 828 13.02 10.68 1.01
CA LEU A 828 14.09 10.65 0.01
C LEU A 828 14.83 9.32 0.05
N SER A 829 15.28 8.84 -1.12
CA SER A 829 16.14 7.67 -1.16
C SER A 829 17.45 7.92 -0.40
N ILE A 830 18.04 6.86 0.16
CA ILE A 830 19.36 6.97 0.81
C ILE A 830 20.42 7.51 -0.18
N GLN A 831 20.31 7.15 -1.44
CA GLN A 831 21.21 7.62 -2.51
C GLN A 831 21.09 9.15 -2.69
N ASP A 832 19.88 9.68 -2.64
CA ASP A 832 19.62 11.12 -2.78
C ASP A 832 20.12 11.90 -1.55
N TRP A 833 19.97 11.36 -0.34
CA TRP A 833 20.60 11.94 0.84
C TRP A 833 22.13 11.98 0.73
N LEU A 834 22.75 10.89 0.26
CA LEU A 834 24.18 10.79 0.04
C LEU A 834 24.71 11.71 -1.07
N ALA A 835 23.86 12.10 -2.02
CA ALA A 835 24.24 13.04 -3.09
C ALA A 835 24.72 14.39 -2.55
N THR A 836 24.35 14.75 -1.34
CA THR A 836 24.80 15.99 -0.67
C THR A 836 26.25 15.97 -0.23
N ASP A 837 26.87 14.80 -0.14
CA ASP A 837 28.24 14.63 0.33
C ASP A 837 29.10 13.91 -0.71
N GLU A 838 29.98 14.67 -1.38
CA GLU A 838 30.82 14.16 -2.47
C GLU A 838 31.85 13.13 -2.01
N ALA A 839 32.20 13.11 -0.73
CA ALA A 839 33.13 12.13 -0.17
C ALA A 839 32.45 10.80 0.17
N LEU A 840 31.17 10.82 0.53
CA LEU A 840 30.41 9.62 0.97
C LEU A 840 29.65 8.95 -0.18
N ARG A 841 29.19 9.69 -1.19
CA ARG A 841 28.43 9.13 -2.30
C ARG A 841 29.27 8.22 -3.19
N LEU A 842 28.63 7.31 -3.91
CA LEU A 842 29.30 6.45 -4.89
C LEU A 842 30.00 7.28 -5.97
N PRO A 843 31.23 6.90 -6.40
CA PRO A 843 31.91 7.58 -7.51
C PRO A 843 31.10 7.55 -8.80
N ASP A 844 30.54 6.41 -9.17
CA ASP A 844 29.69 6.25 -10.35
C ASP A 844 28.20 6.34 -9.96
N ALA A 845 27.52 7.39 -10.43
CA ALA A 845 26.10 7.58 -10.18
C ALA A 845 25.23 6.44 -10.74
N ASN A 846 25.63 5.80 -11.84
CA ASN A 846 24.87 4.72 -12.45
C ASN A 846 24.79 3.47 -11.55
N ALA A 847 25.74 3.29 -10.65
CA ALA A 847 25.73 2.22 -9.66
C ALA A 847 24.66 2.38 -8.57
N GLU A 848 24.02 3.55 -8.48
CA GLU A 848 22.95 3.83 -7.53
C GLU A 848 21.57 3.26 -7.95
N ARG A 849 21.43 2.84 -9.21
CA ARG A 849 20.15 2.38 -9.77
C ARG A 849 19.66 1.12 -9.09
N ILE A 850 18.36 1.11 -8.67
CA ILE A 850 17.72 -0.06 -8.06
C ILE A 850 16.99 -0.87 -9.11
N ASN A 851 16.07 -0.27 -9.86
CA ASN A 851 15.27 -0.93 -10.88
C ASN A 851 15.30 -0.18 -12.22
N ILE A 852 15.14 -0.95 -13.30
CA ILE A 852 14.91 -0.45 -14.65
C ILE A 852 13.60 -1.07 -15.14
N PRO A 853 12.45 -0.39 -15.00
CA PRO A 853 11.14 -0.98 -15.31
C PRO A 853 10.97 -1.48 -16.74
N ALA A 854 11.68 -0.88 -17.70
CA ALA A 854 11.68 -1.32 -19.10
C ALA A 854 12.39 -2.68 -19.31
N ASN A 855 13.20 -3.12 -18.35
CA ASN A 855 13.88 -4.41 -18.40
C ASN A 855 13.15 -5.44 -17.53
N PRO A 856 12.37 -6.38 -18.11
CA PRO A 856 11.58 -7.35 -17.34
C PRO A 856 12.46 -8.39 -16.63
N LYS A 857 13.74 -8.48 -16.97
CA LYS A 857 14.72 -9.40 -16.37
C LYS A 857 15.78 -8.64 -15.60
N HIS A 858 15.42 -7.57 -14.91
CA HIS A 858 16.34 -6.80 -14.09
C HIS A 858 16.77 -7.58 -12.85
N TYR A 859 18.07 -7.52 -12.53
CA TYR A 859 18.61 -8.09 -11.31
C TYR A 859 18.60 -7.04 -10.18
N TRP A 860 17.75 -7.22 -9.17
CA TRP A 860 17.60 -6.35 -8.01
C TRP A 860 18.70 -6.64 -6.99
N ARG A 861 19.87 -6.02 -7.16
CA ARG A 861 21.06 -6.31 -6.36
C ARG A 861 21.78 -5.08 -5.83
N TYR A 862 21.10 -3.91 -5.87
CA TYR A 862 21.67 -2.70 -5.29
C TYR A 862 21.95 -2.90 -3.81
N ARG A 863 23.15 -2.56 -3.36
CA ARG A 863 23.58 -2.64 -1.98
C ARG A 863 24.29 -1.36 -1.59
N MET A 864 24.02 -0.81 -0.40
CA MET A 864 24.77 0.31 0.15
C MET A 864 26.26 -0.02 0.16
N HIS A 865 27.08 0.92 -0.26
CA HIS A 865 28.55 0.75 -0.28
C HIS A 865 29.19 1.08 1.08
N LEU A 866 28.47 1.79 1.96
CA LEU A 866 28.90 2.17 3.30
C LEU A 866 28.15 1.35 4.35
N ASN A 867 28.84 1.03 5.46
CA ASN A 867 28.16 0.48 6.61
C ASN A 867 27.33 1.57 7.31
N ILE A 868 26.14 1.21 7.78
CA ILE A 868 25.24 2.15 8.47
C ILE A 868 25.91 2.72 9.71
N GLU A 869 26.71 1.92 10.43
CA GLU A 869 27.47 2.36 11.62
C GLU A 869 28.43 3.50 11.28
N ASP A 870 29.06 3.46 10.11
CA ASP A 870 29.98 4.49 9.63
C ASP A 870 29.25 5.78 9.27
N LEU A 871 28.06 5.67 8.66
CA LEU A 871 27.19 6.82 8.40
C LEU A 871 26.71 7.47 9.70
N ALA A 872 26.29 6.68 10.67
CA ALA A 872 25.84 7.16 11.97
C ALA A 872 26.97 7.83 12.77
N ALA A 873 28.21 7.39 12.56
CA ALA A 873 29.39 7.96 13.18
C ALA A 873 29.91 9.24 12.49
N ASP A 874 29.53 9.47 11.24
CA ASP A 874 29.90 10.70 10.52
C ASP A 874 29.08 11.89 11.00
N LYS A 875 29.61 12.58 12.00
CA LYS A 875 28.93 13.73 12.64
C LYS A 875 28.59 14.84 11.66
N ARG A 876 29.42 15.08 10.66
CA ARG A 876 29.20 16.11 9.65
C ARG A 876 27.97 15.78 8.79
N PHE A 877 27.88 14.54 8.33
CA PHE A 877 26.74 14.08 7.52
C PHE A 877 25.45 14.07 8.32
N VAL A 878 25.48 13.53 9.54
CA VAL A 878 24.30 13.52 10.45
C VAL A 878 23.83 14.94 10.75
N GLN A 879 24.75 15.85 11.06
CA GLN A 879 24.43 17.26 11.33
C GLN A 879 23.84 17.96 10.10
N ASN A 880 24.37 17.74 8.92
CA ASN A 880 23.86 18.35 7.69
C ASN A 880 22.41 17.94 7.43
N ILE A 881 22.08 16.66 7.56
CA ILE A 881 20.70 16.17 7.42
C ILE A 881 19.80 16.80 8.50
N THR A 882 20.24 16.76 9.74
CA THR A 882 19.48 17.32 10.88
C THR A 882 19.16 18.80 10.68
N GLU A 883 20.13 19.58 10.23
CA GLU A 883 19.96 21.02 9.95
C GLU A 883 18.99 21.27 8.79
N MET A 884 19.12 20.54 7.68
CA MET A 884 18.18 20.68 6.55
C MET A 884 16.74 20.38 6.98
N ILE A 885 16.51 19.34 7.77
CA ILE A 885 15.19 18.96 8.27
C ILE A 885 14.65 20.03 9.23
N SER A 886 15.46 20.47 10.19
CA SER A 886 15.06 21.49 11.16
C SER A 886 14.71 22.82 10.48
N GLN A 887 15.52 23.28 9.55
CA GLN A 887 15.28 24.52 8.78
C GLN A 887 14.00 24.45 7.93
N SER A 888 13.59 23.27 7.51
CA SER A 888 12.36 23.08 6.73
C SER A 888 11.08 23.08 7.57
N GLY A 889 11.20 23.09 8.90
CA GLY A 889 10.05 22.99 9.81
C GLY A 889 9.45 21.57 9.90
N ARG A 890 10.17 20.54 9.47
CA ARG A 890 9.76 19.14 9.61
C ARG A 890 10.33 18.58 10.93
N VAL A 891 9.49 18.48 11.94
CA VAL A 891 9.90 18.05 13.29
C VAL A 891 9.01 16.95 13.82
#